data_54dec915d383916b851bdf5799e0398c
#
_entry.id   54dec915d383916b851bdf5799e0398c
#
_cell.length_a   1.000
_cell.length_b   1.000
_cell.length_c   1.000
_cell.angle_alpha   90.00
_cell.angle_beta   90.00
_cell.angle_gamma   90.00
#
_symmetry.space_group_name_H-M   'P 1'
#
loop_
_entity.id
_entity.type
_entity.pdbx_description
1 polymer ?
#
loop_
_entity_poly.entity_id
_entity_poly.type
_entity_poly.pdbx_seq_one_letter_code
_entity_poly.pdbx_strand_id
1 'polypeptide(L)'
;MSDKTRRTIPLRRQLIGCAMAPLCLAVTNITLAQQDEGLIEEVMVTGSYIRSTSQDEASPVEVLSNDYIVNSGAVDVGELTSKLSVSSGAENNPDSFTSGETQGTSNVNLRGLGLTSTLVLVNGKRQTITAATANDGSVFVDTSTIPMAALERVEILKEGATATYGSDAVAGVVNFILRKDFEGVEFSTGYEEISDGGAGKYDLNLLAGFGNDRTHVTLAGSFISQDPLSSSERPYTTENAVSTLGRSFLTLAPGGVGTGDYAGSYGFLETVPDAACTANGGAPGAGFVPDGAYGPGTGGGGKCGFAYGPRFNIVNKEEKQQLYGNLTHDFSDALSLTAELGWTHHEVKDNPQSPSYPALTFPTLLPGTAGSPFSVPVRWYGRPLGAEAPSPLAPRESDTLRASLQLDGEFDSGWSWMGALTYSENDREVYQPDTISSRLSAALSGAGGPSGNESFSPFDPSANSPELIEWLSYQTFTNKKTDLTVADFVVSGDLFEMSAGPVGFAAGAQWREESYSANRNELYTQSIDPATGATIPVDLIFLGGGLPIDESRDSYALFAEANFPLTSSLEANLAVRYEDLSSDSSIDPKLSLRWQAADWLVLRASASSAFREPSLVQVYNQETSLQGLVDPASGSSSALFVRVNSQGSTALEPETSTNFNMGAVFTPTDNLTFRVDYWRFEYEDVITVENAQGKLNDNPNGADIIRDSAGTLSGVNVAYLNAQEVTTDGIDVTADWMIPSNAGEFGLHLSATHFLSYEIPCTAANDRGCTGDSGVQDVAGYFNYDNFARSIPETKVNATADWRVGNHKIALLAFYTSEYETSRVIPDALVDRGYSQDIDSWMTLDLQYSYSFNLGNTEAMITLGGKNITDEDAPRLFDAANFSYDPKHHDPRGQIWYGRIKLAL
;
A
#
# COMPACT_ATOMS: atom_id res chain seq x y z
N MET A 1 32.83 27.18 -17.77
CA MET A 1 32.88 27.97 -16.52
C MET A 1 31.82 27.34 -15.60
N SER A 2 32.29 26.56 -14.65
CA SER A 2 31.47 25.72 -13.78
C SER A 2 30.75 26.57 -12.75
N ASP A 3 29.44 26.57 -12.81
CA ASP A 3 28.62 27.09 -11.73
C ASP A 3 28.21 25.90 -10.86
N LYS A 4 28.92 25.71 -9.75
CA LYS A 4 28.58 24.78 -8.69
C LYS A 4 27.50 25.44 -7.85
N THR A 5 26.26 25.22 -8.16
CA THR A 5 25.14 25.47 -7.22
C THR A 5 25.35 24.57 -6.02
N ARG A 6 25.89 25.14 -4.95
CA ARG A 6 25.90 24.56 -3.61
C ARG A 6 24.45 24.41 -3.18
N ARG A 7 23.94 23.19 -3.14
CA ARG A 7 22.72 22.85 -2.41
C ARG A 7 22.95 23.23 -0.95
N THR A 8 22.22 24.19 -0.45
CA THR A 8 22.08 24.45 0.98
C THR A 8 21.27 23.29 1.55
N ILE A 9 21.94 22.39 2.25
CA ILE A 9 21.29 21.38 3.09
C ILE A 9 20.45 22.13 4.12
N PRO A 10 19.14 21.91 4.21
CA PRO A 10 18.31 22.61 5.20
C PRO A 10 18.86 22.34 6.60
N LEU A 11 18.88 23.39 7.41
CA LEU A 11 19.44 23.41 8.78
C LEU A 11 18.88 22.32 9.73
N ARG A 12 17.75 21.68 9.36
CA ARG A 12 17.11 20.56 10.07
C ARG A 12 17.97 19.28 10.10
N ARG A 13 18.75 18.98 9.06
CA ARG A 13 19.63 17.77 9.04
C ARG A 13 20.83 17.86 10.01
N GLN A 14 21.28 19.04 10.39
CA GLN A 14 22.45 19.20 11.26
C GLN A 14 22.16 19.11 12.76
N LEU A 15 20.89 19.25 13.20
CA LEU A 15 20.53 19.21 14.63
C LEU A 15 20.26 17.79 15.14
N ILE A 16 19.89 16.85 14.27
CA ILE A 16 19.55 15.46 14.66
C ILE A 16 20.80 14.58 14.76
N GLY A 17 21.82 14.83 13.95
CA GLY A 17 23.09 14.06 14.01
C GLY A 17 23.94 14.26 15.27
N CYS A 18 23.68 15.26 16.09
CA CYS A 18 24.46 15.55 17.31
C CYS A 18 23.83 15.04 18.62
N ALA A 19 22.58 14.51 18.60
CA ALA A 19 21.88 14.07 19.81
C ALA A 19 22.24 12.66 20.30
N MET A 20 22.95 11.87 19.51
CA MET A 20 23.31 10.48 19.86
C MET A 20 24.64 10.27 20.57
N ALA A 21 25.44 11.31 20.80
CA ALA A 21 26.82 11.13 21.28
C ALA A 21 27.08 11.13 22.81
N PRO A 22 26.19 11.54 23.74
CA PRO A 22 26.55 11.51 25.16
C PRO A 22 25.77 10.54 26.06
N LEU A 23 25.08 9.51 25.57
CA LEU A 23 24.23 8.66 26.46
C LEU A 23 24.94 7.41 27.04
N CYS A 24 26.23 7.22 26.84
CA CYS A 24 26.96 6.01 27.24
C CYS A 24 27.61 6.00 28.64
N LEU A 25 27.37 6.95 29.53
CA LEU A 25 28.07 6.98 30.84
C LEU A 25 27.18 7.44 32.00
N ALA A 26 26.21 6.65 32.41
CA ALA A 26 25.66 6.67 33.77
C ALA A 26 24.81 5.43 34.08
N VAL A 27 25.43 4.25 34.21
CA VAL A 27 24.75 3.10 34.80
C VAL A 27 25.31 2.83 36.19
N THR A 28 24.60 3.23 37.21
CA THR A 28 24.84 2.75 38.57
C THR A 28 23.50 2.41 39.24
N ASN A 29 23.36 1.08 39.47
CA ASN A 29 22.39 0.42 40.35
C ASN A 29 20.90 0.58 39.98
N ILE A 30 20.42 -0.33 39.15
CA ILE A 30 18.99 -0.60 39.02
C ILE A 30 18.70 -1.94 39.73
N THR A 31 17.77 -1.88 40.67
CA THR A 31 17.24 -3.01 41.40
C THR A 31 16.15 -3.69 40.54
N LEU A 32 16.26 -5.00 40.30
CA LEU A 32 15.27 -5.78 39.56
C LEU A 32 13.89 -5.66 40.18
N ALA A 33 12.92 -5.16 39.46
CA ALA A 33 11.50 -5.31 39.77
C ALA A 33 11.00 -6.61 39.16
N GLN A 34 10.40 -7.45 40.00
CA GLN A 34 9.65 -8.65 39.63
C GLN A 34 8.36 -8.22 38.90
N GLN A 35 8.05 -8.82 37.78
CA GLN A 35 6.72 -8.68 37.18
C GLN A 35 5.67 -9.22 38.16
N ASP A 36 4.81 -8.34 38.64
CA ASP A 36 3.60 -8.70 39.36
C ASP A 36 2.53 -9.13 38.37
N GLU A 37 2.21 -10.41 38.35
CA GLU A 37 0.98 -10.91 37.74
C GLU A 37 -0.21 -10.45 38.59
N GLY A 38 -1.03 -9.56 38.04
CA GLY A 38 -2.40 -9.40 38.57
C GLY A 38 -2.81 -8.04 39.11
N LEU A 39 -2.91 -7.07 38.26
CA LEU A 39 -4.00 -6.08 38.30
C LEU A 39 -4.47 -5.93 36.85
N ILE A 40 -5.73 -6.28 36.59
CA ILE A 40 -6.37 -5.93 35.32
C ILE A 40 -6.48 -4.40 35.37
N GLU A 41 -5.53 -3.71 34.74
CA GLU A 41 -5.67 -2.29 34.48
C GLU A 41 -6.92 -2.09 33.62
N GLU A 42 -7.74 -1.09 33.97
CA GLU A 42 -8.82 -0.62 33.10
C GLU A 42 -8.23 -0.12 31.77
N VAL A 43 -8.08 -1.01 30.79
CA VAL A 43 -7.57 -0.67 29.48
C VAL A 43 -8.74 -0.15 28.64
N MET A 44 -8.62 1.05 28.09
CA MET A 44 -9.52 1.49 27.03
C MET A 44 -9.24 0.64 25.80
N VAL A 45 -10.15 -0.25 25.46
CA VAL A 45 -10.08 -1.07 24.24
C VAL A 45 -10.64 -0.26 23.06
N THR A 46 -10.06 -0.43 21.89
CA THR A 46 -10.50 0.26 20.67
C THR A 46 -11.98 -0.03 20.40
N GLY A 47 -12.80 1.02 20.24
CA GLY A 47 -14.24 0.91 19.92
C GLY A 47 -15.19 1.70 20.83
N SER A 48 -14.71 2.18 21.99
CA SER A 48 -15.52 2.95 22.94
C SER A 48 -14.67 4.00 23.69
N TYR A 49 -15.28 5.13 24.05
CA TYR A 49 -14.72 6.12 25.00
C TYR A 49 -15.18 5.89 26.43
N ILE A 50 -16.09 4.96 26.66
CA ILE A 50 -16.52 4.55 28.00
C ILE A 50 -15.53 3.51 28.50
N ARG A 51 -14.92 3.72 29.66
CA ARG A 51 -14.01 2.76 30.28
C ARG A 51 -14.75 1.44 30.56
N SER A 52 -14.26 0.35 30.03
CA SER A 52 -14.80 -1.00 30.22
C SER A 52 -13.71 -1.92 30.78
N THR A 53 -14.11 -2.85 31.65
CA THR A 53 -13.21 -3.85 32.25
C THR A 53 -13.23 -5.20 31.54
N SER A 54 -14.00 -5.35 30.45
CA SER A 54 -14.26 -6.65 29.82
C SER A 54 -13.56 -6.75 28.46
N GLN A 55 -12.71 -7.77 28.30
CA GLN A 55 -12.17 -8.20 27.00
C GLN A 55 -13.26 -8.68 26.03
N ASP A 56 -14.48 -8.89 26.52
CA ASP A 56 -15.64 -9.36 25.78
C ASP A 56 -16.59 -8.20 25.48
N GLU A 57 -16.12 -7.18 24.76
CA GLU A 57 -16.96 -6.03 24.40
C GLU A 57 -18.08 -6.38 23.42
N ALA A 58 -19.07 -5.49 23.30
CA ALA A 58 -20.14 -5.61 22.32
C ALA A 58 -19.61 -5.58 20.87
N SER A 59 -18.43 -5.03 20.63
CA SER A 59 -17.77 -4.91 19.33
C SER A 59 -16.72 -6.01 19.12
N PRO A 60 -16.53 -6.52 17.87
CA PRO A 60 -15.57 -7.58 17.56
C PRO A 60 -14.14 -7.00 17.45
N VAL A 61 -13.38 -7.03 18.55
CA VAL A 61 -11.97 -6.63 18.56
C VAL A 61 -11.06 -7.85 18.57
N GLU A 62 -10.09 -7.91 17.66
CA GLU A 62 -8.97 -8.84 17.67
C GLU A 62 -7.71 -8.14 18.18
N VAL A 63 -7.01 -8.77 19.12
CA VAL A 63 -5.79 -8.22 19.70
C VAL A 63 -4.61 -9.10 19.33
N LEU A 64 -3.66 -8.56 18.55
CA LEU A 64 -2.36 -9.17 18.32
C LEU A 64 -1.46 -8.82 19.48
N SER A 65 -1.25 -9.76 20.38
CA SER A 65 -0.42 -9.56 21.56
C SER A 65 1.07 -9.44 21.21
N ASN A 66 1.88 -8.95 22.15
CA ASN A 66 3.33 -8.93 22.01
C ASN A 66 3.93 -10.32 21.73
N ASP A 67 3.39 -11.35 22.35
CA ASP A 67 3.80 -12.75 22.10
C ASP A 67 3.56 -13.18 20.65
N TYR A 68 2.41 -12.82 20.07
CA TYR A 68 2.12 -13.06 18.66
C TYR A 68 3.10 -12.29 17.75
N ILE A 69 3.33 -11.00 18.04
CA ILE A 69 4.25 -10.14 17.29
C ILE A 69 5.67 -10.76 17.27
N VAL A 70 6.18 -11.17 18.43
CA VAL A 70 7.49 -11.82 18.54
C VAL A 70 7.53 -13.17 17.82
N ASN A 71 6.47 -13.98 17.93
CA ASN A 71 6.38 -15.29 17.28
C ASN A 71 6.29 -15.17 15.76
N SER A 72 5.71 -14.08 15.23
CA SER A 72 5.60 -13.87 13.78
C SER A 72 6.93 -13.71 13.07
N GLY A 73 8.01 -13.40 13.82
CA GLY A 73 9.32 -13.13 13.26
C GLY A 73 9.38 -11.89 12.35
N ALA A 74 8.33 -11.06 12.35
CA ALA A 74 8.30 -9.85 11.53
C ALA A 74 9.38 -8.85 11.97
N VAL A 75 10.02 -8.20 10.99
CA VAL A 75 11.04 -7.16 11.21
C VAL A 75 10.41 -5.77 11.27
N ASP A 76 9.33 -5.58 10.53
CA ASP A 76 8.58 -4.32 10.47
C ASP A 76 7.06 -4.54 10.49
N VAL A 77 6.31 -3.46 10.67
CA VAL A 77 4.84 -3.50 10.77
C VAL A 77 4.20 -3.91 9.44
N GLY A 78 4.82 -3.59 8.30
CA GLY A 78 4.32 -4.01 6.99
C GLY A 78 4.29 -5.53 6.84
N GLU A 79 5.36 -6.20 7.30
CA GLU A 79 5.43 -7.67 7.29
C GLU A 79 4.43 -8.31 8.27
N LEU A 80 4.18 -7.66 9.43
CA LEU A 80 3.15 -8.10 10.37
C LEU A 80 1.74 -7.97 9.78
N THR A 81 1.43 -6.83 9.15
CA THR A 81 0.09 -6.54 8.63
C THR A 81 -0.23 -7.28 7.33
N SER A 82 0.77 -7.63 6.52
CA SER A 82 0.58 -8.44 5.30
C SER A 82 -0.01 -9.82 5.58
N LYS A 83 0.22 -10.32 6.79
CA LYS A 83 -0.22 -11.65 7.24
C LYS A 83 -1.60 -11.66 7.93
N LEU A 84 -2.32 -10.53 8.00
CA LEU A 84 -3.66 -10.48 8.60
C LEU A 84 -4.68 -11.22 7.74
N SER A 85 -5.45 -12.15 8.35
CA SER A 85 -6.51 -12.89 7.65
C SER A 85 -7.63 -11.98 7.16
N VAL A 86 -7.96 -10.94 7.93
CA VAL A 86 -9.02 -9.96 7.64
C VAL A 86 -8.60 -8.92 6.59
N SER A 87 -7.30 -8.81 6.26
CA SER A 87 -6.80 -7.87 5.26
C SER A 87 -6.73 -8.53 3.89
N SER A 88 -7.40 -7.98 2.89
CA SER A 88 -7.39 -8.43 1.49
C SER A 88 -7.13 -7.25 0.56
N GLY A 89 -6.31 -7.46 -0.46
CA GLY A 89 -6.00 -6.41 -1.44
C GLY A 89 -5.05 -5.30 -0.95
N ALA A 90 -4.37 -5.47 0.18
CA ALA A 90 -3.32 -4.56 0.65
C ALA A 90 -2.07 -4.63 -0.25
N GLU A 91 -1.28 -3.55 -0.30
CA GLU A 91 -0.06 -3.46 -1.11
C GLU A 91 1.18 -3.52 -0.21
N ASN A 92 1.41 -4.68 0.44
CA ASN A 92 2.49 -4.91 1.40
C ASN A 92 3.54 -5.90 0.93
N ASN A 93 3.21 -6.77 -0.03
CA ASN A 93 4.17 -7.75 -0.52
C ASN A 93 5.16 -7.12 -1.49
N PRO A 94 6.38 -7.65 -1.55
CA PRO A 94 7.40 -7.14 -2.46
C PRO A 94 6.98 -7.23 -3.92
N ASP A 95 6.87 -6.10 -4.56
CA ASP A 95 6.67 -5.94 -5.99
C ASP A 95 7.05 -4.51 -6.40
N SER A 96 8.32 -4.28 -6.64
CA SER A 96 8.80 -2.93 -6.94
C SER A 96 8.36 -2.40 -8.30
N PHE A 97 7.86 -3.25 -9.18
CA PHE A 97 7.37 -2.82 -10.49
C PHE A 97 5.89 -2.41 -10.47
N THR A 98 5.02 -3.24 -9.88
CA THR A 98 3.58 -2.97 -9.85
C THR A 98 3.22 -1.93 -8.78
N SER A 99 3.96 -1.90 -7.68
CA SER A 99 3.69 -1.00 -6.54
C SER A 99 3.92 0.48 -6.84
N GLY A 100 4.30 0.87 -8.04
CA GLY A 100 4.30 2.24 -8.50
C GLY A 100 4.71 3.28 -7.43
N GLU A 101 3.78 4.07 -6.94
CA GLU A 101 4.01 5.07 -5.90
C GLU A 101 4.09 4.48 -4.48
N THR A 102 3.55 3.29 -4.22
CA THR A 102 3.49 2.69 -2.87
C THR A 102 4.78 1.99 -2.45
N GLN A 103 5.81 1.96 -3.29
CA GLN A 103 7.12 1.37 -2.92
C GLN A 103 7.65 1.97 -1.62
N GLY A 104 8.05 1.09 -0.71
CA GLY A 104 8.58 1.43 0.60
C GLY A 104 7.53 1.77 1.65
N THR A 105 6.24 1.71 1.34
CA THR A 105 5.14 1.90 2.29
C THR A 105 4.48 0.57 2.64
N SER A 106 3.65 0.58 3.68
CA SER A 106 2.75 -0.53 4.00
C SER A 106 1.38 -0.02 4.42
N ASN A 107 0.35 -0.84 4.23
CA ASN A 107 -1.03 -0.46 4.48
C ASN A 107 -1.87 -1.65 4.93
N VAL A 108 -3.10 -1.39 5.37
CA VAL A 108 -4.08 -2.40 5.74
C VAL A 108 -5.37 -2.15 4.98
N ASN A 109 -5.95 -3.20 4.41
CA ASN A 109 -7.23 -3.16 3.72
C ASN A 109 -8.18 -4.17 4.35
N LEU A 110 -8.92 -3.73 5.36
CA LEU A 110 -9.85 -4.61 6.05
C LEU A 110 -10.97 -5.04 5.10
N ARG A 111 -11.13 -6.36 4.93
CA ARG A 111 -12.16 -7.00 4.09
C ARG A 111 -12.18 -6.56 2.63
N GLY A 112 -11.06 -6.02 2.11
CA GLY A 112 -10.99 -5.58 0.72
C GLY A 112 -11.88 -4.40 0.35
N LEU A 113 -12.44 -3.67 1.36
CA LEU A 113 -13.33 -2.53 1.15
C LEU A 113 -12.61 -1.24 0.70
N GLY A 114 -11.32 -1.34 0.39
CA GLY A 114 -10.47 -0.22 -0.02
C GLY A 114 -9.54 0.26 1.10
N LEU A 115 -8.35 0.72 0.72
CA LEU A 115 -7.33 1.18 1.68
C LEU A 115 -7.81 2.40 2.49
N THR A 116 -8.62 3.25 1.87
CA THR A 116 -9.20 4.45 2.46
C THR A 116 -10.29 4.18 3.49
N SER A 117 -10.89 2.97 3.47
CA SER A 117 -12.00 2.58 4.36
C SER A 117 -11.53 2.00 5.68
N THR A 118 -10.21 1.85 5.87
CA THR A 118 -9.58 1.36 7.09
C THR A 118 -8.94 2.50 7.86
N LEU A 119 -9.49 2.86 9.00
CA LEU A 119 -8.89 3.88 9.86
C LEU A 119 -7.69 3.30 10.60
N VAL A 120 -6.54 3.93 10.47
CA VAL A 120 -5.33 3.59 11.23
C VAL A 120 -5.10 4.62 12.33
N LEU A 121 -4.91 4.11 13.56
CA LEU A 121 -4.62 4.90 14.75
C LEU A 121 -3.26 4.50 15.34
N VAL A 122 -2.60 5.46 15.98
CA VAL A 122 -1.43 5.24 16.86
C VAL A 122 -1.79 5.76 18.25
N ASN A 123 -1.82 4.86 19.23
CA ASN A 123 -2.27 5.16 20.59
C ASN A 123 -3.65 5.85 20.64
N GLY A 124 -4.60 5.36 19.81
CA GLY A 124 -5.96 5.89 19.72
C GLY A 124 -6.10 7.23 18.98
N LYS A 125 -5.05 7.76 18.37
CA LYS A 125 -5.05 9.05 17.68
C LYS A 125 -4.75 8.90 16.20
N ARG A 126 -5.40 9.71 15.36
CA ARG A 126 -5.22 9.72 13.90
C ARG A 126 -3.79 10.08 13.52
N GLN A 127 -3.36 9.58 12.38
CA GLN A 127 -2.13 9.95 11.68
C GLN A 127 -2.49 10.38 10.26
N THR A 128 -1.70 11.29 9.68
CA THR A 128 -1.86 11.72 8.29
C THR A 128 -1.71 10.53 7.33
N ILE A 129 -2.44 10.59 6.23
CA ILE A 129 -2.20 9.68 5.09
C ILE A 129 -0.81 9.90 4.52
N THR A 130 -0.27 8.89 3.84
CA THR A 130 0.96 9.08 3.07
C THR A 130 0.70 9.93 1.83
N ALA A 131 1.71 10.66 1.38
CA ALA A 131 1.65 11.40 0.12
C ALA A 131 1.75 10.50 -1.14
N ALA A 132 1.81 9.17 -0.96
CA ALA A 132 1.72 8.18 -2.03
C ALA A 132 0.24 7.81 -2.28
N THR A 133 -0.05 7.45 -3.53
CA THR A 133 -1.34 6.87 -3.93
C THR A 133 -1.17 5.42 -4.34
N ALA A 134 -2.13 4.57 -3.98
CA ALA A 134 -2.18 3.19 -4.42
C ALA A 134 -2.54 3.12 -5.92
N ASN A 135 -2.36 1.96 -6.55
CA ASN A 135 -2.58 1.78 -7.99
C ASN A 135 -4.05 2.00 -8.42
N ASP A 136 -5.00 1.89 -7.50
CA ASP A 136 -6.42 2.17 -7.70
C ASP A 136 -6.81 3.64 -7.41
N GLY A 137 -5.84 4.49 -7.07
CA GLY A 137 -6.05 5.87 -6.68
C GLY A 137 -6.42 6.08 -5.22
N SER A 138 -6.46 5.01 -4.41
CA SER A 138 -6.73 5.10 -2.97
C SER A 138 -5.59 5.78 -2.22
N VAL A 139 -5.94 6.49 -1.15
CA VAL A 139 -4.99 7.02 -0.17
C VAL A 139 -5.02 6.15 1.09
N PHE A 140 -3.96 6.17 1.89
CA PHE A 140 -3.85 5.33 3.08
C PHE A 140 -2.84 5.90 4.08
N VAL A 141 -2.88 5.42 5.31
CA VAL A 141 -1.85 5.69 6.32
C VAL A 141 -0.72 4.68 6.16
N ASP A 142 0.52 5.17 6.04
CA ASP A 142 1.69 4.30 5.97
C ASP A 142 2.02 3.68 7.33
N THR A 143 1.67 2.42 7.52
CA THR A 143 1.92 1.67 8.76
C THR A 143 3.40 1.34 8.94
N SER A 144 4.21 1.38 7.89
CA SER A 144 5.66 1.14 7.96
C SER A 144 6.42 2.23 8.74
N THR A 145 5.77 3.35 9.02
CA THR A 145 6.34 4.45 9.82
C THR A 145 6.35 4.16 11.33
N ILE A 146 5.66 3.10 11.77
CA ILE A 146 5.53 2.72 13.18
C ILE A 146 6.73 1.83 13.57
N PRO A 147 7.54 2.23 14.58
CA PRO A 147 8.73 1.45 14.96
C PRO A 147 8.33 0.18 15.70
N MET A 148 8.74 -0.97 15.17
CA MET A 148 8.45 -2.30 15.74
C MET A 148 8.97 -2.43 17.19
N ALA A 149 10.09 -1.80 17.52
CA ALA A 149 10.67 -1.80 18.87
C ALA A 149 9.74 -1.16 19.92
N ALA A 150 8.93 -0.19 19.50
CA ALA A 150 7.97 0.49 20.38
C ALA A 150 6.62 -0.21 20.44
N LEU A 151 6.33 -1.15 19.54
CA LEU A 151 5.01 -1.76 19.44
C LEU A 151 4.75 -2.69 20.63
N GLU A 152 3.62 -2.48 21.31
CA GLU A 152 3.17 -3.32 22.41
C GLU A 152 2.17 -4.36 21.93
N ARG A 153 1.14 -3.91 21.21
CA ARG A 153 0.08 -4.74 20.62
C ARG A 153 -0.60 -4.01 19.47
N VAL A 154 -1.36 -4.75 18.67
CA VAL A 154 -2.25 -4.18 17.65
C VAL A 154 -3.68 -4.59 17.94
N GLU A 155 -4.58 -3.63 17.98
CA GLU A 155 -6.01 -3.84 18.18
C GLU A 155 -6.74 -3.61 16.86
N ILE A 156 -7.52 -4.60 16.42
CA ILE A 156 -8.23 -4.58 15.14
C ILE A 156 -9.72 -4.66 15.43
N LEU A 157 -10.41 -3.55 15.29
CA LEU A 157 -11.87 -3.47 15.38
C LEU A 157 -12.46 -3.80 14.01
N LYS A 158 -13.22 -4.92 13.94
CA LYS A 158 -13.69 -5.50 12.67
C LYS A 158 -15.13 -5.11 12.33
N GLU A 159 -15.54 -3.88 12.61
CA GLU A 159 -16.86 -3.33 12.26
C GLU A 159 -16.76 -1.83 12.00
N GLY A 160 -17.78 -1.24 11.38
CA GLY A 160 -17.87 0.20 11.21
C GLY A 160 -17.85 0.94 12.55
N ALA A 161 -17.00 1.95 12.67
CA ALA A 161 -16.75 2.67 13.90
C ALA A 161 -16.78 4.21 13.74
N THR A 162 -17.46 4.68 12.72
CA THR A 162 -17.54 6.12 12.43
C THR A 162 -18.25 6.90 13.54
N ALA A 163 -19.25 6.29 14.21
CA ALA A 163 -19.93 6.89 15.36
C ALA A 163 -18.95 7.22 16.50
N THR A 164 -17.85 6.51 16.63
CA THR A 164 -16.81 6.74 17.63
C THR A 164 -15.67 7.60 17.08
N TYR A 165 -15.08 7.20 15.95
CA TYR A 165 -13.82 7.77 15.47
C TYR A 165 -13.97 8.75 14.29
N GLY A 166 -15.15 8.84 13.65
CA GLY A 166 -15.42 9.71 12.49
C GLY A 166 -15.01 9.08 11.16
N SER A 167 -14.92 9.88 10.10
CA SER A 167 -14.60 9.49 8.74
C SER A 167 -13.49 8.43 8.67
N ASP A 168 -13.51 7.59 7.63
CA ASP A 168 -12.54 6.55 7.30
C ASP A 168 -12.67 5.23 8.08
N ALA A 169 -13.40 5.19 9.20
CA ALA A 169 -13.66 3.97 9.98
C ALA A 169 -14.84 3.15 9.41
N VAL A 170 -14.87 2.93 8.10
CA VAL A 170 -15.95 2.24 7.39
C VAL A 170 -15.82 0.72 7.54
N ALA A 171 -14.70 0.16 7.12
CA ALA A 171 -14.40 -1.28 7.21
C ALA A 171 -13.97 -1.71 8.62
N GLY A 172 -13.44 -0.76 9.38
CA GLY A 172 -12.94 -0.98 10.73
C GLY A 172 -11.81 -0.05 11.11
N VAL A 173 -11.16 -0.38 12.24
CA VAL A 173 -10.07 0.41 12.81
C VAL A 173 -8.90 -0.51 13.14
N VAL A 174 -7.69 -0.09 12.80
CA VAL A 174 -6.44 -0.73 13.24
C VAL A 174 -5.67 0.25 14.13
N ASN A 175 -5.59 -0.07 15.41
CA ASN A 175 -4.95 0.78 16.41
C ASN A 175 -3.63 0.15 16.87
N PHE A 176 -2.53 0.82 16.59
CA PHE A 176 -1.20 0.41 17.03
C PHE A 176 -0.91 1.02 18.39
N ILE A 177 -0.87 0.17 19.42
CA ILE A 177 -0.57 0.58 20.79
C ILE A 177 0.92 0.48 21.01
N LEU A 178 1.55 1.60 21.36
CA LEU A 178 2.97 1.72 21.62
C LEU A 178 3.26 1.72 23.11
N ARG A 179 4.42 1.15 23.48
CA ARG A 179 4.88 1.05 24.87
C ARG A 179 5.11 2.43 25.45
N LYS A 180 4.53 2.71 26.60
CA LYS A 180 4.62 3.99 27.32
C LYS A 180 5.30 3.89 28.69
N ASP A 181 5.20 2.75 29.38
CA ASP A 181 5.67 2.57 30.76
C ASP A 181 6.78 1.50 30.84
N PHE A 182 7.65 1.48 29.83
CA PHE A 182 8.78 0.54 29.81
C PHE A 182 9.88 0.98 30.78
N GLU A 183 10.41 0.06 31.56
CA GLU A 183 11.57 0.25 32.42
C GLU A 183 12.73 -0.66 32.01
N GLY A 184 13.94 -0.10 31.94
CA GLY A 184 15.14 -0.80 31.54
C GLY A 184 15.63 -0.43 30.14
N VAL A 185 16.49 -1.28 29.57
CA VAL A 185 17.02 -1.13 28.22
C VAL A 185 16.93 -2.47 27.48
N GLU A 186 16.24 -2.48 26.36
CA GLU A 186 16.25 -3.61 25.43
C GLU A 186 17.03 -3.23 24.17
N PHE A 187 17.90 -4.11 23.74
CA PHE A 187 18.63 -4.03 22.48
C PHE A 187 18.38 -5.30 21.69
N SER A 188 18.03 -5.19 20.42
CA SER A 188 17.97 -6.33 19.54
C SER A 188 18.57 -6.04 18.17
N THR A 189 19.12 -7.08 17.57
CA THR A 189 19.62 -7.03 16.19
C THR A 189 19.34 -8.35 15.51
N GLY A 190 18.99 -8.28 14.25
CA GLY A 190 18.67 -9.42 13.41
C GLY A 190 19.33 -9.36 12.04
N TYR A 191 19.41 -10.52 11.41
CA TYR A 191 19.76 -10.67 10.02
C TYR A 191 18.86 -11.72 9.38
N GLU A 192 18.33 -11.40 8.24
CA GLU A 192 17.54 -12.29 7.38
C GLU A 192 18.24 -12.45 6.04
N GLU A 193 18.12 -13.63 5.43
CA GLU A 193 18.67 -13.93 4.11
C GLU A 193 17.68 -14.77 3.31
N ILE A 194 17.41 -14.34 2.08
CA ILE A 194 16.62 -15.10 1.12
C ILE A 194 17.49 -16.23 0.58
N SER A 195 17.02 -17.48 0.66
CA SER A 195 17.82 -18.68 0.30
C SER A 195 18.32 -18.63 -1.13
N ASP A 196 17.45 -18.23 -2.07
CA ASP A 196 17.79 -18.10 -3.47
C ASP A 196 17.84 -16.60 -3.85
N GLY A 197 19.03 -16.14 -4.31
CA GLY A 197 19.27 -14.76 -4.69
C GLY A 197 20.02 -13.91 -3.67
N GLY A 198 20.17 -14.40 -2.43
CA GLY A 198 21.10 -13.83 -1.44
C GLY A 198 20.84 -12.40 -0.98
N ALA A 199 19.61 -11.89 -1.13
CA ALA A 199 19.25 -10.56 -0.61
C ALA A 199 19.12 -10.61 0.91
N GLY A 200 19.91 -9.79 1.60
CA GLY A 200 19.95 -9.72 3.05
C GLY A 200 19.12 -8.55 3.60
N LYS A 201 18.58 -8.72 4.81
CA LYS A 201 17.91 -7.65 5.57
C LYS A 201 18.49 -7.62 6.99
N TYR A 202 18.95 -6.44 7.40
CA TYR A 202 19.45 -6.18 8.75
C TYR A 202 18.46 -5.33 9.52
N ASP A 203 18.27 -5.66 10.80
CA ASP A 203 17.56 -4.82 11.73
C ASP A 203 18.39 -4.54 12.99
N LEU A 204 18.25 -3.32 13.51
CA LEU A 204 18.82 -2.89 14.78
C LEU A 204 17.73 -2.12 15.53
N ASN A 205 17.44 -2.56 16.75
CA ASN A 205 16.40 -1.96 17.57
C ASN A 205 16.93 -1.64 18.97
N LEU A 206 16.53 -0.50 19.49
CA LEU A 206 16.79 -0.05 20.86
C LEU A 206 15.48 0.39 21.47
N LEU A 207 15.19 -0.07 22.68
CA LEU A 207 14.14 0.45 23.54
C LEU A 207 14.73 0.76 24.89
N ALA A 208 14.47 1.94 25.41
CA ALA A 208 14.95 2.38 26.72
C ALA A 208 13.84 3.11 27.45
N GLY A 209 13.64 2.77 28.70
CA GLY A 209 12.66 3.40 29.55
C GLY A 209 13.21 3.66 30.94
N PHE A 210 12.86 4.78 31.49
CA PHE A 210 13.26 5.19 32.83
C PHE A 210 12.27 6.17 33.41
N GLY A 211 12.11 6.11 34.70
CA GLY A 211 11.16 7.00 35.35
C GLY A 211 11.20 6.96 36.87
N ASN A 212 10.16 7.48 37.44
CA ASN A 212 9.81 7.45 38.86
C ASN A 212 8.28 7.44 38.98
N ASP A 213 7.75 7.37 40.20
CA ASP A 213 6.31 7.27 40.50
C ASP A 213 5.42 8.36 39.83
N ARG A 214 5.99 9.37 39.18
CA ARG A 214 5.26 10.47 38.54
C ARG A 214 5.68 10.80 37.13
N THR A 215 6.84 10.30 36.69
CA THR A 215 7.35 10.67 35.37
C THR A 215 8.00 9.46 34.75
N HIS A 216 7.51 9.05 33.61
CA HIS A 216 8.11 8.00 32.79
C HIS A 216 8.52 8.54 31.42
N VAL A 217 9.65 8.06 30.93
CA VAL A 217 10.15 8.34 29.57
C VAL A 217 10.47 7.02 28.91
N THR A 218 9.88 6.78 27.78
CA THR A 218 10.17 5.65 26.90
C THR A 218 10.73 6.14 25.57
N LEU A 219 11.86 5.62 25.15
CA LEU A 219 12.53 5.95 23.89
C LEU A 219 12.73 4.67 23.07
N ALA A 220 12.36 4.70 21.80
CA ALA A 220 12.64 3.61 20.86
C ALA A 220 13.33 4.14 19.60
N GLY A 221 14.24 3.35 19.08
CA GLY A 221 14.90 3.60 17.81
C GLY A 221 15.03 2.32 17.01
N SER A 222 14.79 2.40 15.71
CA SER A 222 14.95 1.27 14.78
C SER A 222 15.75 1.71 13.56
N PHE A 223 16.60 0.82 13.08
CA PHE A 223 17.29 0.94 11.80
C PHE A 223 17.10 -0.38 11.04
N ILE A 224 16.63 -0.27 9.80
CA ILE A 224 16.43 -1.40 8.90
C ILE A 224 17.17 -1.10 7.59
N SER A 225 17.91 -2.06 7.08
CA SER A 225 18.55 -1.99 5.76
C SER A 225 18.34 -3.30 5.03
N GLN A 226 17.83 -3.20 3.80
CA GLN A 226 17.51 -4.34 2.94
C GLN A 226 18.29 -4.25 1.63
N ASP A 227 18.92 -5.35 1.23
CA ASP A 227 19.57 -5.49 -0.07
C ASP A 227 18.54 -5.84 -1.16
N PRO A 228 18.79 -5.47 -2.43
CA PRO A 228 17.85 -5.72 -3.51
C PRO A 228 17.80 -7.20 -3.90
N LEU A 229 16.60 -7.69 -4.25
CA LEU A 229 16.39 -8.96 -4.93
C LEU A 229 16.00 -8.66 -6.39
N SER A 230 16.88 -9.03 -7.34
CA SER A 230 16.58 -8.86 -8.76
C SER A 230 15.47 -9.82 -9.21
N SER A 231 14.60 -9.36 -10.09
CA SER A 231 13.61 -10.21 -10.75
C SER A 231 14.22 -11.33 -11.59
N SER A 232 15.49 -11.19 -12.00
CA SER A 232 16.23 -12.24 -12.69
C SER A 232 16.50 -13.48 -11.83
N GLU A 233 16.46 -13.35 -10.50
CA GLU A 233 16.55 -14.48 -9.56
C GLU A 233 15.22 -15.24 -9.43
N ARG A 234 14.13 -14.69 -9.95
CA ARG A 234 12.78 -15.28 -10.00
C ARG A 234 12.21 -15.19 -11.41
N PRO A 235 12.78 -15.91 -12.40
CA PRO A 235 12.43 -15.75 -13.83
C PRO A 235 10.93 -15.92 -14.11
N TYR A 236 10.23 -16.79 -13.35
CA TYR A 236 8.79 -17.01 -13.53
C TYR A 236 7.96 -15.74 -13.25
N THR A 237 8.43 -14.83 -12.41
CA THR A 237 7.70 -13.60 -12.07
C THR A 237 7.65 -12.60 -13.22
N THR A 238 8.55 -12.71 -14.21
CA THR A 238 8.73 -11.71 -15.28
C THR A 238 8.47 -12.26 -16.68
N GLU A 239 7.93 -13.48 -16.80
CA GLU A 239 7.70 -14.12 -18.11
C GLU A 239 6.86 -13.28 -19.06
N ASN A 240 5.93 -12.48 -18.55
CA ASN A 240 5.02 -11.63 -19.32
C ASN A 240 5.46 -10.16 -19.38
N ALA A 241 6.54 -9.77 -18.70
CA ALA A 241 7.03 -8.42 -18.65
C ALA A 241 7.82 -8.03 -19.93
N VAL A 242 7.12 -8.05 -21.07
CA VAL A 242 7.67 -7.76 -22.39
C VAL A 242 6.83 -6.71 -23.11
N SER A 243 7.44 -5.57 -23.43
CA SER A 243 6.82 -4.52 -24.24
C SER A 243 6.93 -4.84 -25.75
N THR A 244 5.87 -4.61 -26.51
CA THR A 244 5.90 -4.67 -27.97
C THR A 244 6.64 -3.49 -28.60
N LEU A 245 6.92 -2.45 -27.80
CA LEU A 245 7.64 -1.24 -28.22
C LEU A 245 9.13 -1.35 -27.83
N GLY A 246 9.83 -2.20 -28.52
CA GLY A 246 11.29 -2.33 -28.42
C GLY A 246 12.00 -1.49 -29.49
N ARG A 247 12.21 -2.09 -30.67
CA ARG A 247 12.79 -1.41 -31.81
C ARG A 247 12.23 -2.00 -33.12
N SER A 248 11.25 -1.30 -33.69
CA SER A 248 10.61 -1.69 -34.94
C SER A 248 10.25 -0.46 -35.77
N PHE A 249 10.01 -0.69 -37.07
CA PHE A 249 9.69 0.37 -38.01
C PHE A 249 8.41 -0.02 -38.77
N LEU A 250 7.58 0.95 -39.12
CA LEU A 250 6.40 0.77 -39.97
C LEU A 250 6.57 1.58 -41.23
N THR A 251 6.56 0.93 -42.40
CA THR A 251 6.67 1.61 -43.71
C THR A 251 5.39 2.39 -44.01
N LEU A 252 5.54 3.66 -44.45
CA LEU A 252 4.41 4.55 -44.70
C LEU A 252 4.10 4.75 -46.18
N ALA A 253 4.78 4.04 -47.07
CA ALA A 253 4.52 4.06 -48.53
C ALA A 253 4.79 2.67 -49.14
N PRO A 254 4.07 2.30 -50.23
CA PRO A 254 4.33 1.07 -50.93
C PRO A 254 5.63 1.14 -51.72
N GLY A 255 6.26 -0.05 -51.99
CA GLY A 255 7.46 -0.16 -52.78
C GLY A 255 8.74 0.32 -52.08
N GLY A 256 8.75 0.30 -50.76
CA GLY A 256 9.91 0.56 -49.95
C GLY A 256 11.01 -0.45 -50.19
N VAL A 257 12.27 0.02 -50.36
CA VAL A 257 13.47 -0.82 -50.42
C VAL A 257 14.37 -0.46 -49.28
N GLY A 258 14.81 -1.50 -48.54
CA GLY A 258 15.80 -1.35 -47.48
C GLY A 258 17.20 -1.70 -47.97
N THR A 259 18.22 -1.18 -47.27
CA THR A 259 19.64 -1.44 -47.54
C THR A 259 20.34 -1.96 -46.30
N GLY A 260 21.57 -2.51 -46.45
CA GLY A 260 22.32 -3.05 -45.32
C GLY A 260 21.59 -4.20 -44.65
N ASP A 261 21.57 -4.20 -43.36
CA ASP A 261 20.92 -5.22 -42.53
C ASP A 261 19.37 -5.26 -42.68
N TYR A 262 18.80 -4.22 -43.28
CA TYR A 262 17.38 -4.10 -43.60
C TYR A 262 17.13 -4.34 -45.11
N ALA A 263 18.02 -5.01 -45.78
CA ALA A 263 17.88 -5.28 -47.24
C ALA A 263 16.63 -6.08 -47.52
N GLY A 264 15.72 -5.53 -48.35
CA GLY A 264 14.43 -6.15 -48.67
C GLY A 264 13.50 -5.20 -49.40
N SER A 265 12.35 -5.72 -49.83
CA SER A 265 11.26 -4.92 -50.41
C SER A 265 10.06 -4.97 -49.48
N TYR A 266 9.50 -3.82 -49.20
CA TYR A 266 8.47 -3.63 -48.17
C TYR A 266 7.19 -3.06 -48.79
N GLY A 267 6.04 -3.54 -48.27
CA GLY A 267 4.71 -3.09 -48.61
C GLY A 267 4.36 -1.76 -47.92
N PHE A 268 3.11 -1.34 -48.08
CA PHE A 268 2.53 -0.23 -47.29
C PHE A 268 2.05 -0.75 -45.93
N LEU A 269 2.40 -0.02 -44.85
CA LEU A 269 2.08 -0.40 -43.47
C LEU A 269 2.65 -1.77 -43.06
N GLU A 270 3.80 -2.11 -43.60
CA GLU A 270 4.51 -3.32 -43.21
C GLU A 270 5.43 -3.02 -42.01
N THR A 271 5.35 -3.88 -40.99
CA THR A 271 6.22 -3.77 -39.81
C THR A 271 7.55 -4.46 -40.09
N VAL A 272 8.64 -3.73 -39.83
CA VAL A 272 10.02 -4.20 -40.01
C VAL A 272 10.68 -4.22 -38.63
N PRO A 273 11.00 -5.41 -38.08
CA PRO A 273 11.72 -5.48 -36.81
C PRO A 273 13.17 -4.99 -36.98
N ASP A 274 13.81 -4.62 -35.86
CA ASP A 274 15.24 -4.38 -35.81
C ASP A 274 15.99 -5.63 -36.33
N ALA A 275 16.87 -5.43 -37.31
CA ALA A 275 17.65 -6.52 -37.91
C ALA A 275 18.58 -7.20 -36.89
N ALA A 276 19.03 -6.48 -35.87
CA ALA A 276 19.86 -6.98 -34.78
C ALA A 276 19.06 -7.15 -33.49
N CYS A 277 17.76 -7.45 -33.53
CA CYS A 277 16.85 -7.49 -32.40
C CYS A 277 17.43 -8.23 -31.18
N THR A 278 17.87 -9.48 -31.35
CA THR A 278 18.45 -10.27 -30.25
C THR A 278 19.79 -9.73 -29.78
N ALA A 279 20.65 -9.31 -30.69
CA ALA A 279 21.97 -8.77 -30.37
C ALA A 279 21.86 -7.44 -29.61
N ASN A 280 20.80 -6.66 -29.87
CA ASN A 280 20.48 -5.43 -29.17
C ASN A 280 19.61 -5.68 -27.91
N GLY A 281 19.50 -6.93 -27.45
CA GLY A 281 18.74 -7.31 -26.27
C GLY A 281 17.22 -7.20 -26.43
N GLY A 282 16.74 -7.16 -27.67
CA GLY A 282 15.33 -7.21 -27.98
C GLY A 282 14.78 -8.63 -27.87
N ALA A 283 13.47 -8.73 -27.81
CA ALA A 283 12.72 -9.99 -27.80
C ALA A 283 12.07 -10.19 -29.19
N PRO A 284 12.65 -11.03 -30.08
CA PRO A 284 12.05 -11.31 -31.37
C PRO A 284 10.70 -12.03 -31.21
N GLY A 285 9.68 -11.56 -31.93
CA GLY A 285 8.34 -12.13 -31.82
C GLY A 285 7.66 -11.86 -30.48
N ALA A 286 8.22 -11.03 -29.64
CA ALA A 286 7.58 -10.53 -28.44
C ALA A 286 6.44 -9.60 -28.85
N GLY A 287 5.33 -10.14 -28.98
CA GLY A 287 4.05 -9.52 -29.12
C GLY A 287 3.12 -10.49 -28.45
N PHE A 288 2.84 -10.23 -27.18
CA PHE A 288 1.77 -10.89 -26.51
C PHE A 288 0.48 -10.32 -27.09
N VAL A 289 0.13 -10.79 -28.28
CA VAL A 289 -1.18 -10.54 -28.87
C VAL A 289 -1.80 -11.92 -29.04
N PRO A 290 -2.90 -12.19 -28.35
CA PRO A 290 -3.55 -13.50 -28.36
C PRO A 290 -3.85 -14.08 -29.75
N ASP A 291 -3.97 -13.24 -30.77
CA ASP A 291 -4.48 -13.60 -32.10
C ASP A 291 -3.43 -13.61 -33.21
N GLY A 292 -2.15 -13.73 -32.91
CA GLY A 292 -1.14 -13.79 -33.97
C GLY A 292 -1.02 -12.53 -34.85
N ALA A 293 -1.62 -11.41 -34.45
CA ALA A 293 -1.63 -10.14 -35.19
C ALA A 293 -0.23 -9.53 -35.39
N TYR A 294 0.78 -10.11 -34.78
CA TYR A 294 2.18 -9.67 -34.90
C TYR A 294 3.17 -10.79 -35.24
N GLY A 295 2.66 -11.95 -35.64
CA GLY A 295 3.50 -13.08 -36.11
C GLY A 295 3.93 -12.95 -37.55
N PRO A 296 5.00 -13.68 -37.98
CA PRO A 296 5.33 -13.81 -39.38
C PRO A 296 4.15 -14.40 -40.16
N GLY A 297 3.59 -13.68 -41.10
CA GLY A 297 2.52 -14.13 -41.97
C GLY A 297 1.18 -13.39 -41.83
N THR A 298 1.01 -12.48 -40.94
CA THR A 298 -0.21 -11.65 -40.78
C THR A 298 -0.16 -10.34 -41.58
N GLY A 299 0.76 -10.23 -42.55
CA GLY A 299 0.93 -9.04 -43.38
C GLY A 299 1.83 -7.96 -42.75
N GLY A 300 2.23 -8.15 -41.51
CA GLY A 300 3.27 -7.34 -40.86
C GLY A 300 4.40 -8.26 -40.42
N GLY A 301 5.60 -8.07 -40.89
CA GLY A 301 6.78 -8.72 -40.32
C GLY A 301 6.76 -8.59 -38.79
N GLY A 302 7.32 -9.59 -38.07
CA GLY A 302 7.34 -9.59 -36.61
C GLY A 302 7.86 -8.26 -36.01
N LYS A 303 7.45 -7.95 -34.79
CA LYS A 303 8.01 -6.81 -34.05
C LYS A 303 9.21 -7.25 -33.20
N CYS A 304 10.17 -6.34 -33.01
CA CYS A 304 11.19 -6.47 -31.99
C CYS A 304 10.69 -5.81 -30.70
N GLY A 305 10.35 -6.60 -29.73
CA GLY A 305 9.91 -6.12 -28.42
C GLY A 305 11.08 -5.84 -27.48
N PHE A 306 10.75 -5.53 -26.24
CA PHE A 306 11.73 -5.25 -25.18
C PHE A 306 11.30 -6.00 -23.91
N ALA A 307 12.13 -6.95 -23.46
CA ALA A 307 11.94 -7.63 -22.18
C ALA A 307 12.44 -6.70 -21.06
N TYR A 308 11.51 -6.02 -20.41
CA TYR A 308 11.83 -5.09 -19.34
C TYR A 308 11.88 -5.76 -17.95
N GLY A 309 11.13 -6.82 -17.75
CA GLY A 309 11.00 -7.50 -16.47
C GLY A 309 12.33 -7.84 -15.78
N PRO A 310 13.30 -8.48 -16.46
CA PRO A 310 14.58 -8.82 -15.85
C PRO A 310 15.46 -7.64 -15.40
N ARG A 311 15.03 -6.41 -15.65
CA ARG A 311 15.76 -5.18 -15.32
C ARG A 311 15.29 -4.51 -14.03
N PHE A 312 14.20 -4.99 -13.48
CA PHE A 312 13.65 -4.50 -12.23
C PHE A 312 14.07 -5.39 -11.06
N ASN A 313 13.88 -4.87 -9.87
CA ASN A 313 13.97 -5.66 -8.65
C ASN A 313 12.57 -6.14 -8.25
N ILE A 314 12.46 -7.30 -7.64
CA ILE A 314 11.27 -7.70 -6.87
C ILE A 314 11.27 -6.89 -5.57
N VAL A 315 12.42 -6.82 -4.92
CA VAL A 315 12.65 -6.02 -3.72
C VAL A 315 13.74 -5.01 -4.03
N ASN A 316 13.51 -3.73 -3.73
CA ASN A 316 14.51 -2.69 -3.89
C ASN A 316 15.47 -2.64 -2.70
N LYS A 317 16.62 -1.99 -2.88
CA LYS A 317 17.47 -1.61 -1.76
C LYS A 317 16.83 -0.49 -0.98
N GLU A 318 16.60 -0.72 0.31
CA GLU A 318 15.92 0.22 1.20
C GLU A 318 16.71 0.45 2.49
N GLU A 319 16.60 1.66 3.02
CA GLU A 319 17.08 2.00 4.36
C GLU A 319 15.98 2.78 5.08
N LYS A 320 15.68 2.36 6.31
CA LYS A 320 14.67 2.98 7.17
C LYS A 320 15.26 3.30 8.53
N GLN A 321 15.01 4.51 9.00
CA GLN A 321 15.40 5.00 10.33
C GLN A 321 14.15 5.49 11.03
N GLN A 322 13.94 5.04 12.27
CA GLN A 322 12.75 5.38 13.05
C GLN A 322 13.17 5.77 14.46
N LEU A 323 12.54 6.81 14.98
CA LEU A 323 12.68 7.26 16.35
C LEU A 323 11.30 7.50 16.95
N TYR A 324 11.11 7.05 18.17
CA TYR A 324 9.91 7.30 18.96
C TYR A 324 10.30 7.70 20.38
N GLY A 325 9.58 8.66 20.94
CA GLY A 325 9.70 9.06 22.32
C GLY A 325 8.33 9.29 22.94
N ASN A 326 8.13 8.78 24.14
CA ASN A 326 6.97 9.03 24.98
C ASN A 326 7.41 9.57 26.32
N LEU A 327 6.72 10.58 26.81
CA LEU A 327 6.84 11.15 28.16
C LEU A 327 5.46 11.13 28.79
N THR A 328 5.32 10.45 29.93
CA THR A 328 4.17 10.58 30.83
C THR A 328 4.58 11.32 32.10
N HIS A 329 3.72 12.23 32.58
CA HIS A 329 3.96 12.96 33.79
C HIS A 329 2.67 13.24 34.57
N ASP A 330 2.61 12.75 35.82
CA ASP A 330 1.50 12.97 36.74
C ASP A 330 1.75 14.23 37.56
N PHE A 331 1.05 15.31 37.25
CA PHE A 331 1.06 16.54 38.06
C PHE A 331 0.43 16.30 39.42
N SER A 332 -0.61 15.46 39.46
CA SER A 332 -1.32 14.99 40.65
C SER A 332 -2.00 13.66 40.34
N ASP A 333 -2.63 13.05 41.35
CA ASP A 333 -3.43 11.80 41.13
C ASP A 333 -4.64 12.01 40.21
N ALA A 334 -5.03 13.28 39.94
CA ALA A 334 -6.18 13.64 39.11
C ALA A 334 -5.78 14.38 37.81
N LEU A 335 -4.50 14.53 37.49
CA LEU A 335 -4.07 15.23 36.27
C LEU A 335 -2.75 14.64 35.75
N SER A 336 -2.75 14.11 34.54
CA SER A 336 -1.59 13.60 33.86
C SER A 336 -1.39 14.23 32.48
N LEU A 337 -0.15 14.22 32.02
CA LEU A 337 0.28 14.62 30.67
C LEU A 337 0.96 13.46 29.99
N THR A 338 0.56 13.20 28.75
CA THR A 338 1.29 12.33 27.81
C THR A 338 1.78 13.16 26.63
N ALA A 339 3.07 13.06 26.31
CA ALA A 339 3.65 13.69 25.13
C ALA A 339 4.37 12.65 24.28
N GLU A 340 4.09 12.64 22.99
CA GLU A 340 4.64 11.67 22.04
C GLU A 340 5.33 12.40 20.89
N LEU A 341 6.44 11.85 20.42
CA LEU A 341 7.15 12.30 19.22
C LEU A 341 7.59 11.06 18.43
N GLY A 342 7.21 10.99 17.17
CA GLY A 342 7.64 9.98 16.21
C GLY A 342 8.29 10.62 15.00
N TRP A 343 9.37 10.03 14.50
CA TRP A 343 10.01 10.42 13.25
C TRP A 343 10.49 9.18 12.52
N THR A 344 10.23 9.15 11.22
CA THR A 344 10.68 8.09 10.32
C THR A 344 11.26 8.71 9.07
N HIS A 345 12.45 8.27 8.69
CA HIS A 345 13.06 8.53 7.40
C HIS A 345 13.21 7.21 6.66
N HIS A 346 12.68 7.16 5.44
CA HIS A 346 12.74 5.98 4.58
C HIS A 346 13.26 6.35 3.20
N GLU A 347 14.24 5.60 2.71
CA GLU A 347 14.85 5.80 1.41
C GLU A 347 14.88 4.47 0.62
N VAL A 348 14.26 4.48 -0.57
CA VAL A 348 14.40 3.45 -1.60
C VAL A 348 15.53 3.88 -2.52
N LYS A 349 16.71 3.28 -2.39
CA LYS A 349 17.96 3.72 -3.04
C LYS A 349 18.17 3.11 -4.42
N ASP A 350 17.97 1.81 -4.54
CA ASP A 350 18.23 1.05 -5.76
C ASP A 350 16.91 0.55 -6.33
N ASN A 351 16.31 1.41 -7.15
CA ASN A 351 15.06 1.16 -7.87
C ASN A 351 15.35 1.29 -9.38
N PRO A 352 15.89 0.24 -10.02
CA PRO A 352 16.27 0.29 -11.42
C PRO A 352 15.04 0.37 -12.33
N GLN A 353 15.18 1.16 -13.40
CA GLN A 353 14.16 1.35 -14.42
C GLN A 353 14.64 0.84 -15.78
N SER A 354 13.74 0.77 -16.75
CA SER A 354 14.13 0.56 -18.15
C SER A 354 15.15 1.62 -18.58
N PRO A 355 16.15 1.28 -19.39
CA PRO A 355 17.14 2.24 -19.88
C PRO A 355 16.53 3.48 -20.52
N SER A 356 15.43 3.31 -21.25
CA SER A 356 14.53 4.39 -21.67
C SER A 356 13.11 3.86 -21.88
N TYR A 357 12.17 4.77 -21.87
CA TYR A 357 10.78 4.49 -22.21
C TYR A 357 10.55 4.59 -23.74
N PRO A 358 9.47 3.99 -24.27
CA PRO A 358 9.15 4.11 -25.69
C PRO A 358 8.78 5.56 -26.07
N ALA A 359 9.21 5.98 -27.26
CA ALA A 359 8.84 7.28 -27.83
C ALA A 359 7.39 7.23 -28.35
N LEU A 360 6.43 7.61 -27.53
CA LEU A 360 4.98 7.46 -27.82
C LEU A 360 4.48 8.46 -28.88
N THR A 361 5.29 9.43 -29.28
CA THR A 361 4.99 10.29 -30.43
C THR A 361 5.16 9.56 -31.76
N PHE A 362 5.73 8.35 -31.74
CA PHE A 362 6.00 7.53 -32.92
C PHE A 362 6.59 8.33 -34.08
N PRO A 363 7.81 8.89 -33.93
CA PRO A 363 8.40 9.80 -34.90
C PRO A 363 8.48 9.19 -36.30
N THR A 364 8.18 9.99 -37.34
CA THR A 364 8.36 9.60 -38.73
C THR A 364 9.76 9.97 -39.20
N LEU A 365 10.51 8.99 -39.67
CA LEU A 365 11.85 9.12 -40.21
C LEU A 365 11.77 9.14 -41.73
N LEU A 366 12.33 10.20 -42.35
CA LEU A 366 12.36 10.33 -43.80
C LEU A 366 13.57 9.58 -44.38
N PRO A 367 13.52 9.18 -45.68
CA PRO A 367 14.66 8.61 -46.35
C PRO A 367 15.90 9.54 -46.26
N GLY A 368 17.03 8.96 -45.85
CA GLY A 368 18.30 9.73 -45.71
C GLY A 368 18.44 10.58 -44.46
N THR A 369 17.45 10.58 -43.56
CA THR A 369 17.54 11.21 -42.22
C THR A 369 17.83 10.19 -41.15
N ALA A 370 18.51 10.58 -40.07
CA ALA A 370 18.82 9.75 -38.91
C ALA A 370 19.46 8.38 -39.27
N GLY A 371 20.19 8.33 -40.39
CA GLY A 371 20.78 7.07 -40.88
C GLY A 371 19.79 6.08 -41.47
N SER A 372 18.56 6.50 -41.84
CA SER A 372 17.50 5.61 -42.36
C SER A 372 17.98 4.79 -43.56
N PRO A 373 17.96 3.45 -43.46
CA PRO A 373 18.30 2.55 -44.56
C PRO A 373 17.15 2.38 -45.56
N PHE A 374 15.97 2.98 -45.30
CA PHE A 374 14.75 2.82 -46.10
C PHE A 374 14.64 3.89 -47.20
N SER A 375 14.15 3.48 -48.36
CA SER A 375 13.86 4.40 -49.47
C SER A 375 12.49 5.10 -49.35
N VAL A 376 11.70 4.76 -48.34
CA VAL A 376 10.37 5.33 -48.02
C VAL A 376 10.35 5.84 -46.59
N PRO A 377 9.46 6.78 -46.25
CA PRO A 377 9.26 7.18 -44.86
C PRO A 377 8.85 5.97 -44.00
N VAL A 378 9.41 5.90 -42.78
CA VAL A 378 9.05 4.88 -41.79
C VAL A 378 8.67 5.54 -40.47
N ARG A 379 7.69 4.98 -39.78
CA ARG A 379 7.36 5.34 -38.41
C ARG A 379 8.19 4.48 -37.47
N TRP A 380 8.83 5.09 -36.50
CA TRP A 380 9.60 4.37 -35.50
C TRP A 380 8.76 3.99 -34.29
N TYR A 381 8.75 2.71 -33.97
CA TYR A 381 8.20 2.13 -32.75
C TYR A 381 9.37 1.67 -31.88
N GLY A 382 9.90 2.57 -31.06
CA GLY A 382 11.15 2.26 -30.37
C GLY A 382 11.41 3.07 -29.14
N ARG A 383 12.54 2.71 -28.54
CA ARG A 383 13.11 3.35 -27.34
C ARG A 383 14.42 4.00 -27.72
N PRO A 384 14.71 5.20 -27.19
CA PRO A 384 16.01 5.85 -27.43
C PRO A 384 17.21 5.00 -27.03
N LEU A 385 17.10 4.28 -25.89
CA LEU A 385 18.14 3.36 -25.43
C LEU A 385 17.59 1.93 -25.43
N GLY A 386 18.42 0.98 -25.87
CA GLY A 386 18.10 -0.45 -25.86
C GLY A 386 18.60 -1.15 -24.60
N ALA A 387 18.56 -2.49 -24.67
CA ALA A 387 18.96 -3.33 -23.54
C ALA A 387 20.47 -3.30 -23.23
N GLU A 388 21.28 -2.80 -24.13
CA GLU A 388 22.73 -2.60 -23.96
C GLU A 388 23.07 -1.44 -23.01
N ALA A 389 22.13 -0.51 -22.79
CA ALA A 389 22.35 0.62 -21.90
C ALA A 389 22.08 0.24 -20.43
N PRO A 390 22.76 0.86 -19.47
CA PRO A 390 22.51 0.62 -18.05
C PRO A 390 21.12 1.12 -17.66
N SER A 391 20.50 0.43 -16.71
CA SER A 391 19.25 0.87 -16.10
C SER A 391 19.48 2.10 -15.22
N PRO A 392 18.79 3.21 -15.46
CA PRO A 392 18.84 4.37 -14.56
C PRO A 392 18.04 4.07 -13.29
N LEU A 393 18.32 4.78 -12.20
CA LEU A 393 17.65 4.62 -10.92
C LEU A 393 16.53 5.65 -10.75
N ALA A 394 15.47 5.22 -10.08
CA ALA A 394 14.33 6.04 -9.66
C ALA A 394 14.21 6.04 -8.12
N PRO A 395 15.12 6.68 -7.38
CA PRO A 395 15.09 6.68 -5.93
C PRO A 395 13.86 7.41 -5.39
N ARG A 396 13.49 7.06 -4.15
CA ARG A 396 12.39 7.67 -3.41
C ARG A 396 12.83 7.93 -1.98
N GLU A 397 12.43 9.07 -1.45
CA GLU A 397 12.63 9.44 -0.04
C GLU A 397 11.25 9.76 0.57
N SER A 398 11.05 9.41 1.84
CA SER A 398 9.86 9.76 2.61
C SER A 398 10.25 10.09 4.03
N ASP A 399 9.86 11.27 4.50
CA ASP A 399 9.99 11.69 5.89
C ASP A 399 8.60 11.79 6.53
N THR A 400 8.41 11.15 7.67
CA THR A 400 7.17 11.26 8.46
C THR A 400 7.49 11.79 9.84
N LEU A 401 6.77 12.81 10.25
CA LEU A 401 6.84 13.38 11.60
C LEU A 401 5.46 13.28 12.26
N ARG A 402 5.42 12.86 13.52
CA ARG A 402 4.22 12.87 14.36
C ARG A 402 4.55 13.43 15.73
N ALA A 403 3.70 14.32 16.23
CA ALA A 403 3.77 14.84 17.59
C ALA A 403 2.37 14.85 18.21
N SER A 404 2.23 14.43 19.46
CA SER A 404 0.97 14.46 20.19
C SER A 404 1.18 14.92 21.61
N LEU A 405 0.25 15.72 22.11
CA LEU A 405 0.15 16.13 23.50
C LEU A 405 -1.24 15.78 24.00
N GLN A 406 -1.34 15.08 25.12
CA GLN A 406 -2.60 14.70 25.75
C GLN A 406 -2.57 15.07 27.22
N LEU A 407 -3.66 15.64 27.68
CA LEU A 407 -3.94 15.86 29.10
C LEU A 407 -5.14 15.02 29.50
N ASP A 408 -4.99 14.22 30.51
CA ASP A 408 -6.05 13.45 31.16
C ASP A 408 -6.31 14.01 32.55
N GLY A 409 -7.57 14.19 32.87
CA GLY A 409 -7.97 14.72 34.13
C GLY A 409 -9.20 14.08 34.72
N GLU A 410 -9.36 14.19 36.07
CA GLU A 410 -10.52 13.70 36.79
C GLU A 410 -11.14 14.81 37.62
N PHE A 411 -12.47 14.94 37.57
CA PHE A 411 -13.22 15.89 38.40
C PHE A 411 -13.57 15.28 39.75
N ASP A 412 -13.79 16.09 40.74
CA ASP A 412 -14.24 15.64 42.08
C ASP A 412 -15.57 14.83 42.03
N SER A 413 -16.30 14.91 40.92
CA SER A 413 -17.53 14.16 40.67
C SER A 413 -17.28 12.71 40.21
N GLY A 414 -16.07 12.28 40.00
CA GLY A 414 -15.72 10.99 39.41
C GLY A 414 -15.81 10.94 37.86
N TRP A 415 -16.08 12.09 37.22
CA TRP A 415 -16.01 12.22 35.76
C TRP A 415 -14.57 12.47 35.32
N SER A 416 -14.16 11.78 34.26
CA SER A 416 -12.89 11.99 33.61
C SER A 416 -13.02 12.88 32.39
N TRP A 417 -11.92 13.52 31.99
CA TRP A 417 -11.82 14.24 30.74
C TRP A 417 -10.45 13.99 30.10
N MET A 418 -10.40 14.04 28.79
CA MET A 418 -9.20 13.96 27.97
C MET A 418 -9.22 15.11 26.98
N GLY A 419 -8.10 15.81 26.85
CA GLY A 419 -7.87 16.78 25.79
C GLY A 419 -6.58 16.45 25.06
N ALA A 420 -6.59 16.36 23.74
CA ALA A 420 -5.42 16.01 22.95
C ALA A 420 -5.24 16.96 21.75
N LEU A 421 -3.98 17.19 21.39
CA LEU A 421 -3.58 17.86 20.16
C LEU A 421 -2.53 17.00 19.46
N THR A 422 -2.83 16.58 18.25
CA THR A 422 -1.93 15.74 17.43
C THR A 422 -1.63 16.44 16.12
N TYR A 423 -0.37 16.46 15.73
CA TYR A 423 0.12 16.89 14.43
C TYR A 423 0.88 15.74 13.77
N SER A 424 0.66 15.52 12.50
CA SER A 424 1.45 14.58 11.69
C SER A 424 1.64 15.11 10.27
N GLU A 425 2.80 14.80 9.69
CA GLU A 425 3.23 15.25 8.37
C GLU A 425 3.92 14.08 7.65
N ASN A 426 3.65 13.91 6.36
CA ASN A 426 4.41 13.03 5.48
C ASN A 426 4.90 13.84 4.27
N ASP A 427 6.21 13.86 4.05
CA ASP A 427 6.87 14.55 2.95
C ASP A 427 7.58 13.49 2.09
N ARG A 428 7.23 13.42 0.79
CA ARG A 428 7.69 12.38 -0.12
C ARG A 428 8.29 12.95 -1.38
N GLU A 429 9.51 12.52 -1.71
CA GLU A 429 10.23 12.83 -2.94
C GLU A 429 10.34 11.60 -3.85
N VAL A 430 9.98 11.77 -5.11
CA VAL A 430 10.02 10.71 -6.14
C VAL A 430 10.80 11.20 -7.34
N TYR A 431 11.74 10.40 -7.79
CA TYR A 431 12.54 10.65 -8.99
C TYR A 431 12.24 9.59 -10.05
N GLN A 432 12.12 10.00 -11.32
CA GLN A 432 11.96 9.06 -12.44
C GLN A 432 12.75 9.55 -13.67
N PRO A 433 13.43 8.65 -14.40
CA PRO A 433 14.13 9.00 -15.63
C PRO A 433 13.15 9.10 -16.80
N ASP A 434 13.40 10.02 -17.73
CA ASP A 434 12.72 10.09 -19.02
C ASP A 434 13.65 10.75 -20.08
N THR A 435 13.14 10.93 -21.29
CA THR A 435 13.83 11.58 -22.42
C THR A 435 13.06 12.84 -22.83
N ILE A 436 13.77 13.92 -23.10
CA ILE A 436 13.16 15.19 -23.57
C ILE A 436 12.70 15.03 -25.03
N SER A 437 11.40 15.17 -25.26
CA SER A 437 10.75 14.92 -26.56
C SER A 437 11.22 15.88 -27.68
N SER A 438 11.29 17.17 -27.38
CA SER A 438 11.79 18.17 -28.33
C SER A 438 13.27 17.95 -28.71
N ARG A 439 14.08 17.54 -27.74
CA ARG A 439 15.49 17.20 -27.99
C ARG A 439 15.65 15.96 -28.84
N LEU A 440 14.84 14.92 -28.57
CA LEU A 440 14.84 13.72 -29.42
C LEU A 440 14.42 14.06 -30.85
N SER A 441 13.40 14.88 -31.04
CA SER A 441 12.97 15.35 -32.36
C SER A 441 14.06 16.14 -33.09
N ALA A 442 14.76 17.03 -32.38
CA ALA A 442 15.90 17.77 -32.93
C ALA A 442 17.05 16.83 -33.35
N ALA A 443 17.39 15.86 -32.52
CA ALA A 443 18.45 14.89 -32.81
C ALA A 443 18.09 13.97 -33.98
N LEU A 444 16.83 13.54 -34.10
CA LEU A 444 16.36 12.77 -35.28
C LEU A 444 16.46 13.58 -36.58
N SER A 445 16.44 14.91 -36.54
CA SER A 445 16.63 15.80 -37.70
C SER A 445 18.09 16.24 -37.92
N GLY A 446 19.03 15.76 -37.08
CA GLY A 446 20.45 16.08 -37.17
C GLY A 446 20.87 17.37 -36.48
N ALA A 447 20.00 17.91 -35.61
CA ALA A 447 20.26 19.15 -34.85
C ALA A 447 20.35 18.86 -33.33
N GLY A 448 20.78 17.66 -32.95
CA GLY A 448 20.89 17.22 -31.55
C GLY A 448 22.26 17.53 -30.94
N GLY A 449 22.36 17.11 -29.67
CA GLY A 449 23.57 17.27 -28.85
C GLY A 449 23.76 18.68 -28.32
N PRO A 450 24.70 18.88 -27.39
CA PRO A 450 25.00 20.21 -26.82
C PRO A 450 25.43 21.27 -27.84
N SER A 451 26.02 20.82 -28.97
CA SER A 451 26.48 21.68 -30.07
C SER A 451 25.43 21.89 -31.16
N GLY A 452 24.26 21.22 -31.09
CA GLY A 452 23.17 21.35 -32.04
C GLY A 452 23.47 20.80 -33.44
N ASN A 453 24.38 19.85 -33.59
CA ASN A 453 24.81 19.27 -34.87
C ASN A 453 24.98 17.74 -34.87
N GLU A 454 24.46 17.07 -33.85
CA GLU A 454 24.49 15.63 -33.76
C GLU A 454 23.17 15.01 -34.24
N SER A 455 23.29 13.84 -34.89
CA SER A 455 22.14 13.06 -35.35
C SER A 455 21.97 11.82 -34.49
N PHE A 456 20.77 11.61 -33.92
CA PHE A 456 20.43 10.37 -33.26
C PHE A 456 20.03 9.30 -34.28
N SER A 457 20.68 8.13 -34.22
CA SER A 457 20.37 6.99 -35.08
C SER A 457 19.54 5.95 -34.31
N PRO A 458 18.25 5.73 -34.62
CA PRO A 458 17.47 4.63 -34.06
C PRO A 458 17.81 3.27 -34.70
N PHE A 459 18.60 3.25 -35.79
CA PHE A 459 18.98 2.03 -36.51
C PHE A 459 20.32 1.46 -36.03
N ASP A 460 21.15 2.27 -35.45
CA ASP A 460 22.46 1.88 -34.90
C ASP A 460 22.69 2.63 -33.57
N PRO A 461 22.36 2.00 -32.42
CA PRO A 461 22.54 2.62 -31.12
C PRO A 461 24.01 2.99 -30.81
N SER A 462 24.94 2.22 -31.35
CA SER A 462 26.38 2.43 -31.10
C SER A 462 26.93 3.69 -31.80
N ALA A 463 26.21 4.24 -32.75
CA ALA A 463 26.56 5.51 -33.43
C ALA A 463 26.20 6.75 -32.61
N ASN A 464 25.40 6.62 -31.53
CA ASN A 464 24.98 7.72 -30.68
C ASN A 464 26.04 8.01 -29.62
N SER A 465 26.53 9.24 -29.55
CA SER A 465 27.54 9.63 -28.56
C SER A 465 26.99 9.63 -27.13
N PRO A 466 27.83 9.36 -26.11
CA PRO A 466 27.41 9.49 -24.71
C PRO A 466 26.90 10.90 -24.38
N GLU A 467 27.52 11.93 -24.97
CA GLU A 467 27.13 13.33 -24.78
C GLU A 467 25.74 13.63 -25.36
N LEU A 468 25.39 13.00 -26.49
CA LEU A 468 24.06 13.08 -27.08
C LEU A 468 23.05 12.42 -26.17
N ILE A 469 23.35 11.23 -25.64
CA ILE A 469 22.45 10.48 -24.73
C ILE A 469 22.23 11.25 -23.43
N GLU A 470 23.27 11.79 -22.81
CA GLU A 470 23.16 12.64 -21.63
C GLU A 470 22.30 13.87 -21.90
N TRP A 471 22.49 14.53 -23.07
CA TRP A 471 21.70 15.69 -23.47
C TRP A 471 20.21 15.34 -23.67
N LEU A 472 19.88 14.16 -24.14
CA LEU A 472 18.51 13.70 -24.32
C LEU A 472 17.85 13.37 -22.98
N SER A 473 18.62 12.90 -21.99
CA SER A 473 18.11 12.36 -20.73
C SER A 473 17.60 13.45 -19.79
N TYR A 474 16.57 13.12 -19.02
CA TYR A 474 16.00 13.99 -17.98
C TYR A 474 15.62 13.15 -16.74
N GLN A 475 15.88 13.70 -15.56
CA GLN A 475 15.42 13.17 -14.31
C GLN A 475 14.23 14.02 -13.83
N THR A 476 13.03 13.45 -13.80
CA THR A 476 11.87 14.11 -13.21
C THR A 476 11.99 14.12 -11.68
N PHE A 477 11.28 15.03 -11.06
CA PHE A 477 11.18 15.17 -9.62
C PHE A 477 9.77 15.55 -9.26
N THR A 478 9.20 14.85 -8.27
CA THR A 478 7.94 15.21 -7.64
C THR A 478 8.16 15.23 -6.14
N ASN A 479 7.69 16.29 -5.48
CA ASN A 479 7.55 16.36 -4.04
C ASN A 479 6.07 16.47 -3.72
N LYS A 480 5.54 15.51 -2.96
CA LYS A 480 4.17 15.48 -2.45
C LYS A 480 4.23 15.54 -0.92
N LYS A 481 3.33 16.29 -0.33
CA LYS A 481 3.26 16.45 1.12
C LYS A 481 1.81 16.39 1.59
N THR A 482 1.58 15.70 2.71
CA THR A 482 0.32 15.68 3.45
C THR A 482 0.58 16.05 4.89
N ASP A 483 -0.32 16.79 5.49
CA ASP A 483 -0.31 17.01 6.94
C ASP A 483 -1.72 17.00 7.54
N LEU A 484 -1.79 16.66 8.82
CA LEU A 484 -3.00 16.53 9.59
C LEU A 484 -2.77 17.11 11.00
N THR A 485 -3.63 18.03 11.39
CA THR A 485 -3.75 18.53 12.78
C THR A 485 -5.09 18.11 13.35
N VAL A 486 -5.11 17.48 14.52
CA VAL A 486 -6.34 17.06 15.22
C VAL A 486 -6.35 17.58 16.63
N ALA A 487 -7.44 18.21 17.04
CA ALA A 487 -7.73 18.55 18.42
C ALA A 487 -8.96 17.78 18.91
N ASP A 488 -8.78 17.00 19.95
CA ASP A 488 -9.82 16.15 20.57
C ASP A 488 -10.12 16.63 21.97
N PHE A 489 -11.39 16.57 22.35
CA PHE A 489 -11.80 16.75 23.73
C PHE A 489 -12.94 15.76 24.05
N VAL A 490 -12.77 14.97 25.10
CA VAL A 490 -13.72 13.94 25.53
C VAL A 490 -13.96 14.07 27.02
N VAL A 491 -15.21 13.90 27.43
CA VAL A 491 -15.60 13.72 28.85
C VAL A 491 -16.33 12.40 28.99
N SER A 492 -16.07 11.66 30.09
CA SER A 492 -16.74 10.39 30.35
C SER A 492 -17.03 10.20 31.86
N GLY A 493 -18.06 9.43 32.17
CA GLY A 493 -18.46 9.14 33.54
C GLY A 493 -19.86 8.54 33.63
N ASP A 494 -20.37 8.32 34.84
CA ASP A 494 -21.68 7.74 35.08
C ASP A 494 -22.75 8.82 35.08
N LEU A 495 -23.85 8.63 34.30
CA LEU A 495 -24.97 9.56 34.26
C LEU A 495 -25.96 9.36 35.39
N PHE A 496 -26.47 8.12 35.56
CA PHE A 496 -27.44 7.72 36.59
C PHE A 496 -27.45 6.21 36.77
N GLU A 497 -27.96 5.78 37.93
CA GLU A 497 -28.08 4.37 38.26
C GLU A 497 -29.36 3.74 37.70
N MET A 498 -29.21 2.59 37.05
CA MET A 498 -30.32 1.66 36.72
C MET A 498 -30.31 0.50 37.71
N SER A 499 -31.36 -0.36 37.63
CA SER A 499 -31.46 -1.53 38.49
C SER A 499 -30.34 -2.56 38.34
N ALA A 500 -29.62 -2.49 37.24
CA ALA A 500 -28.55 -3.42 36.87
C ALA A 500 -27.13 -2.80 36.96
N GLY A 501 -27.03 -1.51 37.20
CA GLY A 501 -25.77 -0.79 37.35
C GLY A 501 -25.84 0.65 36.82
N PRO A 502 -24.73 1.41 36.87
CA PRO A 502 -24.68 2.76 36.35
C PRO A 502 -24.78 2.78 34.82
N VAL A 503 -25.34 3.86 34.27
CA VAL A 503 -25.31 4.16 32.85
C VAL A 503 -24.02 4.92 32.57
N GLY A 504 -23.06 4.27 31.94
CA GLY A 504 -21.83 4.88 31.46
C GLY A 504 -22.12 5.84 30.31
N PHE A 505 -21.42 6.97 30.25
CA PHE A 505 -21.61 7.99 29.23
C PHE A 505 -20.27 8.61 28.83
N ALA A 506 -20.12 8.88 27.53
CA ALA A 506 -19.05 9.71 27.03
C ALA A 506 -19.59 10.71 26.00
N ALA A 507 -18.99 11.88 25.93
CA ALA A 507 -19.26 12.87 24.86
C ALA A 507 -18.00 13.66 24.54
N GLY A 508 -17.89 14.11 23.31
CA GLY A 508 -16.70 14.82 22.88
C GLY A 508 -16.90 15.69 21.66
N ALA A 509 -15.85 16.41 21.36
CA ALA A 509 -15.72 17.26 20.18
C ALA A 509 -14.35 17.04 19.54
N GLN A 510 -14.29 17.11 18.23
CA GLN A 510 -13.06 17.01 17.44
C GLN A 510 -13.02 18.12 16.41
N TRP A 511 -11.84 18.67 16.17
CA TRP A 511 -11.51 19.52 15.05
C TRP A 511 -10.35 18.93 14.30
N ARG A 512 -10.40 18.97 12.96
CA ARG A 512 -9.32 18.50 12.08
C ARG A 512 -9.02 19.55 11.03
N GLU A 513 -7.74 19.70 10.70
CA GLU A 513 -7.24 20.40 9.53
C GLU A 513 -6.35 19.45 8.75
N GLU A 514 -6.64 19.29 7.47
CA GLU A 514 -5.89 18.45 6.54
C GLU A 514 -5.33 19.31 5.42
N SER A 515 -4.11 19.02 4.96
CA SER A 515 -3.56 19.65 3.77
C SER A 515 -2.88 18.66 2.84
N TYR A 516 -2.85 19.03 1.56
CA TYR A 516 -2.16 18.29 0.50
C TYR A 516 -1.49 19.25 -0.47
N SER A 517 -0.19 19.03 -0.74
CA SER A 517 0.53 19.75 -1.77
C SER A 517 1.31 18.80 -2.67
N ALA A 518 1.41 19.15 -3.96
CA ALA A 518 2.19 18.42 -4.96
C ALA A 518 2.94 19.39 -5.87
N ASN A 519 4.27 19.29 -5.88
CA ASN A 519 5.16 20.11 -6.67
C ASN A 519 6.06 19.25 -7.55
N ARG A 520 6.41 19.75 -8.72
CA ARG A 520 7.23 19.05 -9.71
C ARG A 520 8.31 19.97 -10.26
N ASN A 521 9.39 19.41 -10.83
CA ASN A 521 10.37 20.22 -11.52
C ASN A 521 9.84 20.74 -12.87
N GLU A 522 10.52 21.73 -13.46
CA GLU A 522 10.01 22.56 -14.55
C GLU A 522 9.46 21.75 -15.74
N LEU A 523 10.23 20.79 -16.27
CA LEU A 523 9.80 20.01 -17.43
C LEU A 523 8.75 18.93 -17.11
N TYR A 524 8.46 18.71 -15.84
CA TYR A 524 7.45 17.74 -15.39
C TYR A 524 6.20 18.42 -14.83
N THR A 525 6.20 19.74 -14.73
CA THR A 525 5.04 20.53 -14.33
C THR A 525 4.19 20.85 -15.55
N GLN A 526 2.92 20.43 -15.51
CA GLN A 526 1.93 20.80 -16.51
C GLN A 526 1.47 22.25 -16.33
N SER A 527 0.91 22.83 -17.39
CA SER A 527 0.23 24.11 -17.35
C SER A 527 -1.07 24.06 -18.13
N ILE A 528 -1.97 25.00 -17.86
CA ILE A 528 -3.24 25.13 -18.57
C ILE A 528 -3.12 26.21 -19.62
N ASP A 529 -3.52 25.92 -20.85
CA ASP A 529 -3.66 26.93 -21.91
C ASP A 529 -4.77 27.93 -21.53
N PRO A 530 -4.44 29.22 -21.31
CA PRO A 530 -5.42 30.19 -20.87
C PRO A 530 -6.50 30.51 -21.93
N ALA A 531 -6.28 30.13 -23.18
CA ALA A 531 -7.23 30.37 -24.25
C ALA A 531 -8.26 29.26 -24.42
N THR A 532 -7.87 28.03 -24.15
CA THR A 532 -8.69 26.82 -24.37
C THR A 532 -9.11 26.12 -23.09
N GLY A 533 -8.41 26.37 -21.96
CA GLY A 533 -8.58 25.63 -20.72
C GLY A 533 -8.01 24.21 -20.75
N ALA A 534 -7.33 23.84 -21.85
CA ALA A 534 -6.76 22.50 -21.99
C ALA A 534 -5.39 22.40 -21.31
N THR A 535 -5.09 21.23 -20.76
CA THR A 535 -3.77 20.92 -20.20
C THR A 535 -2.71 20.85 -21.32
N ILE A 536 -1.63 21.58 -21.15
CA ILE A 536 -0.46 21.54 -22.05
C ILE A 536 0.41 20.34 -21.64
N PRO A 537 0.62 19.37 -22.55
CA PRO A 537 1.49 18.22 -22.27
C PRO A 537 2.93 18.63 -21.97
N VAL A 538 3.59 17.91 -21.06
CA VAL A 538 4.99 18.10 -20.75
C VAL A 538 5.89 17.68 -21.95
N ASP A 539 7.09 18.25 -22.04
CA ASP A 539 8.06 17.96 -23.12
C ASP A 539 8.88 16.68 -22.83
N LEU A 540 8.19 15.56 -22.51
CA LEU A 540 8.78 14.25 -22.25
C LEU A 540 8.18 13.21 -23.20
N ILE A 541 8.94 12.13 -23.50
CA ILE A 541 8.47 11.10 -24.44
C ILE A 541 7.44 10.15 -23.83
N PHE A 542 7.47 9.98 -22.52
CA PHE A 542 6.67 8.96 -21.83
C PHE A 542 5.90 9.52 -20.63
N LEU A 543 6.57 10.07 -19.63
CA LEU A 543 5.91 10.56 -18.42
C LEU A 543 5.02 11.77 -18.71
N GLY A 544 3.86 11.81 -18.08
CA GLY A 544 2.83 12.82 -18.40
C GLY A 544 2.83 14.06 -17.51
N GLY A 545 3.45 14.01 -16.34
CA GLY A 545 3.47 15.11 -15.38
C GLY A 545 2.11 15.38 -14.71
N GLY A 546 2.00 16.53 -14.04
CA GLY A 546 0.77 16.97 -13.37
C GLY A 546 0.81 18.46 -13.04
N LEU A 547 -0.33 19.00 -12.61
CA LEU A 547 -0.43 20.36 -12.13
C LEU A 547 0.12 20.49 -10.69
N PRO A 548 0.64 21.67 -10.30
CA PRO A 548 0.94 21.95 -8.91
C PRO A 548 -0.37 22.05 -8.10
N ILE A 549 -0.34 21.55 -6.85
CA ILE A 549 -1.47 21.51 -5.92
C ILE A 549 -1.02 22.08 -4.59
N ASP A 550 -1.88 22.86 -3.92
CA ASP A 550 -1.67 23.39 -2.56
C ASP A 550 -3.06 23.69 -1.97
N GLU A 551 -3.65 22.67 -1.30
CA GLU A 551 -5.03 22.72 -0.83
C GLU A 551 -5.15 22.26 0.61
N SER A 552 -6.11 22.81 1.35
CA SER A 552 -6.41 22.43 2.74
C SER A 552 -7.91 22.50 3.03
N ARG A 553 -8.33 21.79 4.09
CA ARG A 553 -9.71 21.84 4.59
C ARG A 553 -9.78 21.62 6.09
N ASP A 554 -10.86 22.14 6.69
CA ASP A 554 -11.24 21.91 8.09
C ASP A 554 -12.48 21.02 8.20
N SER A 555 -12.56 20.22 9.26
CA SER A 555 -13.78 19.51 9.66
C SER A 555 -14.00 19.56 11.17
N TYR A 556 -15.26 19.51 11.59
CA TYR A 556 -15.69 19.61 12.99
C TYR A 556 -16.64 18.48 13.33
N ALA A 557 -16.49 17.89 14.50
CA ALA A 557 -17.39 16.83 14.94
C ALA A 557 -17.82 16.96 16.40
N LEU A 558 -19.04 16.51 16.66
CA LEU A 558 -19.58 16.28 18.01
C LEU A 558 -20.06 14.84 18.10
N PHE A 559 -19.74 14.17 19.19
CA PHE A 559 -20.18 12.78 19.38
C PHE A 559 -20.60 12.52 20.83
N ALA A 560 -21.44 11.51 20.99
CA ALA A 560 -21.86 11.01 22.31
C ALA A 560 -22.10 9.50 22.25
N GLU A 561 -21.81 8.85 23.38
CA GLU A 561 -21.95 7.43 23.59
C GLU A 561 -22.58 7.16 24.96
N ALA A 562 -23.46 6.16 25.08
CA ALA A 562 -24.03 5.73 26.33
C ALA A 562 -24.16 4.21 26.41
N ASN A 563 -23.72 3.60 27.50
CA ASN A 563 -23.84 2.19 27.78
C ASN A 563 -24.91 1.94 28.87
N PHE A 564 -25.97 1.22 28.50
CA PHE A 564 -27.13 0.93 29.35
C PHE A 564 -27.07 -0.52 29.85
N PRO A 565 -26.82 -0.79 31.10
CA PRO A 565 -27.02 -2.12 31.70
C PRO A 565 -28.52 -2.41 31.88
N LEU A 566 -29.16 -3.04 30.86
CA LEU A 566 -30.59 -3.32 30.83
C LEU A 566 -30.98 -4.38 31.84
N THR A 567 -30.13 -5.39 32.02
CA THR A 567 -30.22 -6.42 33.07
C THR A 567 -28.79 -6.75 33.54
N SER A 568 -28.61 -7.58 34.54
CA SER A 568 -27.31 -8.08 34.99
C SER A 568 -26.53 -8.87 33.90
N SER A 569 -27.18 -9.24 32.81
CA SER A 569 -26.58 -10.04 31.73
C SER A 569 -26.78 -9.42 30.33
N LEU A 570 -27.49 -8.31 30.19
CA LEU A 570 -27.77 -7.66 28.90
C LEU A 570 -27.42 -6.19 28.97
N GLU A 571 -26.56 -5.76 28.08
CA GLU A 571 -26.13 -4.40 27.92
C GLU A 571 -26.48 -3.90 26.53
N ALA A 572 -26.77 -2.60 26.39
CA ALA A 572 -26.99 -1.92 25.14
C ALA A 572 -26.10 -0.69 25.08
N ASN A 573 -25.26 -0.56 24.05
CA ASN A 573 -24.47 0.63 23.78
C ASN A 573 -25.08 1.40 22.60
N LEU A 574 -25.24 2.72 22.78
CA LEU A 574 -25.73 3.64 21.78
C LEU A 574 -24.68 4.72 21.55
N ALA A 575 -24.24 4.92 20.32
CA ALA A 575 -23.35 6.01 19.96
C ALA A 575 -23.95 6.80 18.79
N VAL A 576 -23.63 8.09 18.72
CA VAL A 576 -23.99 8.97 17.60
C VAL A 576 -22.89 10.01 17.43
N ARG A 577 -22.56 10.28 16.17
CA ARG A 577 -21.65 11.34 15.78
C ARG A 577 -22.31 12.23 14.73
N TYR A 578 -22.14 13.52 14.89
CA TYR A 578 -22.39 14.53 13.86
C TYR A 578 -21.04 15.08 13.41
N GLU A 579 -20.81 15.13 12.12
CA GLU A 579 -19.60 15.70 11.55
C GLU A 579 -19.95 16.69 10.44
N ASP A 580 -19.39 17.89 10.53
CA ASP A 580 -19.50 18.97 9.55
C ASP A 580 -18.22 18.92 8.70
N LEU A 581 -18.38 18.54 7.46
CA LEU A 581 -17.33 18.32 6.48
C LEU A 581 -17.24 19.52 5.53
N SER A 582 -16.14 19.66 4.83
CA SER A 582 -16.02 20.74 3.83
C SER A 582 -16.98 20.55 2.64
N SER A 583 -17.37 19.33 2.35
CA SER A 583 -18.28 18.98 1.22
C SER A 583 -19.73 18.83 1.64
N ASP A 584 -20.01 18.28 2.84
CA ASP A 584 -21.34 17.97 3.34
C ASP A 584 -21.32 17.76 4.87
N SER A 585 -22.37 17.22 5.45
CA SER A 585 -22.42 16.83 6.85
C SER A 585 -23.00 15.42 7.01
N SER A 586 -22.52 14.68 8.03
CA SER A 586 -23.00 13.33 8.32
C SER A 586 -23.53 13.20 9.75
N ILE A 587 -24.48 12.28 9.94
CA ILE A 587 -24.95 11.82 11.25
C ILE A 587 -24.90 10.30 11.28
N ASP A 588 -24.03 9.76 12.12
CA ASP A 588 -23.74 8.33 12.16
C ASP A 588 -24.12 7.71 13.51
N PRO A 589 -25.27 7.02 13.56
CA PRO A 589 -25.68 6.24 14.73
C PRO A 589 -25.04 4.85 14.74
N LYS A 590 -24.83 4.31 15.95
CA LYS A 590 -24.48 2.90 16.20
C LYS A 590 -25.28 2.39 17.38
N LEU A 591 -25.80 1.17 17.24
CA LEU A 591 -26.41 0.38 18.32
C LEU A 591 -25.64 -0.94 18.43
N SER A 592 -25.19 -1.27 19.63
CA SER A 592 -24.60 -2.57 19.93
C SER A 592 -25.31 -3.20 21.13
N LEU A 593 -25.44 -4.52 21.11
CA LEU A 593 -26.04 -5.33 22.16
C LEU A 593 -25.03 -6.40 22.58
N ARG A 594 -24.87 -6.58 23.89
CA ARG A 594 -24.09 -7.65 24.49
C ARG A 594 -24.95 -8.42 25.48
N TRP A 595 -25.05 -9.73 25.29
CA TRP A 595 -25.84 -10.60 26.15
C TRP A 595 -25.00 -11.76 26.68
N GLN A 596 -24.72 -11.77 27.98
CA GLN A 596 -24.13 -12.88 28.70
C GLN A 596 -25.22 -13.98 28.87
N ALA A 597 -25.40 -14.84 27.86
CA ALA A 597 -26.45 -15.86 27.81
C ALA A 597 -26.17 -17.00 28.80
N ALA A 598 -24.90 -17.29 29.07
CA ALA A 598 -24.41 -18.21 30.08
C ALA A 598 -23.00 -17.82 30.52
N ASP A 599 -22.46 -18.37 31.59
CA ASP A 599 -21.11 -18.07 32.09
C ASP A 599 -20.02 -18.31 31.03
N TRP A 600 -20.26 -19.20 30.08
CA TRP A 600 -19.36 -19.60 28.99
C TRP A 600 -19.78 -19.06 27.59
N LEU A 601 -20.87 -18.27 27.50
CA LEU A 601 -21.41 -17.80 26.23
C LEU A 601 -21.85 -16.34 26.30
N VAL A 602 -21.18 -15.51 25.49
CA VAL A 602 -21.62 -14.16 25.16
C VAL A 602 -22.15 -14.13 23.74
N LEU A 603 -23.31 -13.53 23.55
CA LEU A 603 -23.85 -13.17 22.24
C LEU A 603 -23.77 -11.68 22.07
N ARG A 604 -23.37 -11.23 20.85
CA ARG A 604 -23.26 -9.83 20.50
C ARG A 604 -23.88 -9.54 19.15
N ALA A 605 -24.38 -8.33 18.98
CA ALA A 605 -24.90 -7.85 17.71
C ALA A 605 -24.72 -6.34 17.63
N SER A 606 -24.40 -5.81 16.45
CA SER A 606 -24.34 -4.39 16.20
C SER A 606 -24.93 -4.02 14.86
N ALA A 607 -25.38 -2.77 14.76
CA ALA A 607 -25.77 -2.11 13.52
C ALA A 607 -25.30 -0.66 13.58
N SER A 608 -24.67 -0.18 12.50
CA SER A 608 -24.15 1.18 12.41
C SER A 608 -24.22 1.71 10.99
N SER A 609 -24.35 3.04 10.84
CA SER A 609 -23.93 3.72 9.64
C SER A 609 -22.45 4.14 9.76
N ALA A 610 -21.82 4.35 8.62
CA ALA A 610 -20.48 4.88 8.53
C ALA A 610 -20.36 5.73 7.25
N PHE A 611 -19.39 6.64 7.23
CA PHE A 611 -19.11 7.47 6.07
C PHE A 611 -17.61 7.71 5.89
N ARG A 612 -17.25 8.15 4.68
CA ARG A 612 -15.90 8.61 4.38
C ARG A 612 -15.95 9.85 3.50
N GLU A 613 -15.26 10.91 3.91
CA GLU A 613 -15.10 12.10 3.09
C GLU A 613 -14.09 11.86 1.95
N PRO A 614 -14.34 12.34 0.70
CA PRO A 614 -13.34 12.27 -0.36
C PRO A 614 -12.03 12.92 0.07
N SER A 615 -10.90 12.28 -0.14
CA SER A 615 -9.60 12.85 0.21
C SER A 615 -9.25 14.05 -0.67
N LEU A 616 -8.40 14.97 -0.18
CA LEU A 616 -7.89 16.11 -0.98
C LEU A 616 -7.20 15.64 -2.26
N VAL A 617 -6.57 14.45 -2.24
CA VAL A 617 -5.99 13.83 -3.44
C VAL A 617 -7.09 13.51 -4.47
N GLN A 618 -8.18 12.88 -4.05
CA GLN A 618 -9.29 12.52 -4.96
C GLN A 618 -10.03 13.75 -5.49
N VAL A 619 -10.06 14.83 -4.72
CA VAL A 619 -10.73 16.08 -5.11
C VAL A 619 -9.88 16.93 -6.06
N TYR A 620 -8.56 17.01 -5.85
CA TYR A 620 -7.70 17.99 -6.52
C TYR A 620 -6.57 17.40 -7.36
N ASN A 621 -6.27 16.08 -7.26
CA ASN A 621 -5.15 15.51 -8.00
C ASN A 621 -5.36 15.65 -9.52
N GLN A 622 -4.28 15.97 -10.22
CA GLN A 622 -4.25 16.03 -11.66
C GLN A 622 -2.93 15.44 -12.16
N GLU A 623 -3.04 14.22 -12.69
CA GLU A 623 -1.88 13.46 -13.16
C GLU A 623 -2.17 12.82 -14.52
N THR A 624 -1.13 12.67 -15.32
CA THR A 624 -1.21 11.95 -16.59
C THR A 624 -0.42 10.66 -16.47
N SER A 625 -1.11 9.54 -16.61
CA SER A 625 -0.53 8.20 -16.78
C SER A 625 -0.52 7.78 -18.24
N LEU A 626 0.12 6.66 -18.53
CA LEU A 626 0.13 6.06 -19.86
C LEU A 626 -0.46 4.66 -19.78
N GLN A 627 -1.50 4.42 -20.59
CA GLN A 627 -2.17 3.14 -20.65
C GLN A 627 -2.24 2.63 -22.09
N GLY A 628 -2.17 1.31 -22.23
CA GLY A 628 -2.41 0.63 -23.50
C GLY A 628 -3.90 0.45 -23.71
N LEU A 629 -4.51 1.25 -24.59
CA LEU A 629 -5.94 1.18 -24.89
C LEU A 629 -6.18 0.64 -26.30
N VAL A 630 -7.21 -0.18 -26.47
CA VAL A 630 -7.70 -0.64 -27.78
C VAL A 630 -8.75 0.32 -28.28
N ASP A 631 -8.49 0.99 -29.41
CA ASP A 631 -9.41 1.96 -29.99
C ASP A 631 -10.45 1.27 -30.89
N PRO A 632 -11.73 1.17 -30.47
CA PRO A 632 -12.79 0.54 -31.27
C PRO A 632 -12.98 1.22 -32.62
N ALA A 633 -12.74 2.55 -32.72
CA ALA A 633 -12.89 3.29 -33.96
C ALA A 633 -11.79 2.99 -34.99
N SER A 634 -10.68 2.45 -34.58
CA SER A 634 -9.56 2.10 -35.47
C SER A 634 -9.79 0.82 -36.28
N GLY A 635 -10.71 -0.03 -35.83
CA GLY A 635 -10.92 -1.38 -36.37
C GLY A 635 -9.75 -2.34 -36.10
N SER A 636 -8.80 -1.96 -35.24
CA SER A 636 -7.66 -2.76 -34.83
C SER A 636 -7.88 -3.31 -33.40
N SER A 637 -7.51 -4.56 -33.16
CA SER A 637 -7.47 -5.15 -31.82
C SER A 637 -6.18 -4.83 -31.05
N SER A 638 -5.28 -4.06 -31.65
CA SER A 638 -4.00 -3.72 -31.02
C SER A 638 -4.15 -2.53 -30.08
N ALA A 639 -3.68 -2.67 -28.85
CA ALA A 639 -3.59 -1.56 -27.94
C ALA A 639 -2.59 -0.50 -28.41
N LEU A 640 -2.99 0.77 -28.28
CA LEU A 640 -2.14 1.94 -28.43
C LEU A 640 -1.81 2.47 -27.04
N PHE A 641 -0.53 2.75 -26.76
CA PHE A 641 -0.19 3.49 -25.56
C PHE A 641 -0.56 4.96 -25.76
N VAL A 642 -1.47 5.45 -24.93
CA VAL A 642 -1.98 6.82 -24.98
C VAL A 642 -1.97 7.45 -23.59
N ARG A 643 -2.00 8.76 -23.54
CA ARG A 643 -2.09 9.51 -22.29
C ARG A 643 -3.49 9.36 -21.70
N VAL A 644 -3.56 8.96 -20.44
CA VAL A 644 -4.77 8.98 -19.64
C VAL A 644 -4.60 10.08 -18.59
N ASN A 645 -5.39 11.14 -18.73
CA ASN A 645 -5.36 12.28 -17.83
C ASN A 645 -6.39 12.03 -16.73
N SER A 646 -5.94 11.64 -15.53
CA SER A 646 -6.80 11.52 -14.36
C SER A 646 -7.00 12.88 -13.72
N GLN A 647 -8.25 13.25 -13.48
CA GLN A 647 -8.63 14.51 -12.86
C GLN A 647 -9.42 14.26 -11.58
N GLY A 648 -9.04 14.96 -10.52
CA GLY A 648 -9.83 15.06 -9.31
C GLY A 648 -11.17 15.73 -9.59
N SER A 649 -12.13 15.54 -8.70
CA SER A 649 -13.47 16.10 -8.85
C SER A 649 -13.96 16.77 -7.57
N THR A 650 -14.30 18.05 -7.66
CA THR A 650 -14.95 18.79 -6.56
C THR A 650 -16.43 18.47 -6.43
N ALA A 651 -16.98 17.63 -7.30
CA ALA A 651 -18.38 17.17 -7.25
C ALA A 651 -18.53 15.82 -6.52
N LEU A 652 -17.45 15.29 -5.95
CA LEU A 652 -17.51 14.07 -5.17
C LEU A 652 -18.33 14.29 -3.88
N GLU A 653 -19.19 13.32 -3.61
CA GLU A 653 -19.99 13.23 -2.38
C GLU A 653 -19.32 12.25 -1.41
N PRO A 654 -19.58 12.33 -0.08
CA PRO A 654 -19.09 11.34 0.86
C PRO A 654 -19.60 9.94 0.53
N GLU A 655 -18.74 8.94 0.67
CA GLU A 655 -19.16 7.54 0.62
C GLU A 655 -19.89 7.19 1.90
N THR A 656 -20.91 6.33 1.81
CA THR A 656 -21.71 5.91 2.96
C THR A 656 -21.77 4.39 3.08
N SER A 657 -21.93 3.87 4.30
CA SER A 657 -22.06 2.44 4.53
C SER A 657 -23.05 2.13 5.64
N THR A 658 -23.81 1.04 5.46
CA THR A 658 -24.58 0.41 6.53
C THR A 658 -23.95 -0.94 6.88
N ASN A 659 -23.68 -1.12 8.17
CA ASN A 659 -22.91 -2.26 8.67
C ASN A 659 -23.75 -3.05 9.68
N PHE A 660 -23.72 -4.39 9.57
CA PHE A 660 -24.32 -5.32 10.52
C PHE A 660 -23.26 -6.32 10.98
N ASN A 661 -23.24 -6.59 12.27
CA ASN A 661 -22.41 -7.65 12.85
C ASN A 661 -23.24 -8.47 13.83
N MET A 662 -23.01 -9.79 13.87
CA MET A 662 -23.60 -10.69 14.83
C MET A 662 -22.59 -11.77 15.22
N GLY A 663 -22.28 -11.90 16.51
CA GLY A 663 -21.25 -12.81 16.96
C GLY A 663 -21.58 -13.58 18.23
N ALA A 664 -20.77 -14.59 18.47
CA ALA A 664 -20.79 -15.43 19.66
C ALA A 664 -19.37 -15.65 20.18
N VAL A 665 -19.17 -15.47 21.46
CA VAL A 665 -17.93 -15.76 22.18
C VAL A 665 -18.16 -16.92 23.11
N PHE A 666 -17.38 -17.97 22.94
CA PHE A 666 -17.46 -19.21 23.76
C PHE A 666 -16.22 -19.29 24.63
N THR A 667 -16.37 -19.32 25.93
CA THR A 667 -15.30 -19.48 26.92
C THR A 667 -15.60 -20.68 27.84
N PRO A 668 -15.55 -21.92 27.29
CA PRO A 668 -15.93 -23.12 28.04
C PRO A 668 -14.99 -23.41 29.21
N THR A 669 -13.80 -22.87 29.18
CA THR A 669 -12.79 -22.93 30.25
C THR A 669 -11.97 -21.62 30.24
N ASP A 670 -11.32 -21.25 31.32
CA ASP A 670 -10.56 -19.99 31.46
C ASP A 670 -9.42 -19.86 30.47
N ASN A 671 -9.00 -20.96 29.86
CA ASN A 671 -7.86 -21.03 28.95
C ASN A 671 -8.25 -21.34 27.48
N LEU A 672 -9.52 -21.34 27.13
CA LEU A 672 -10.01 -21.49 25.76
C LEU A 672 -11.08 -20.46 25.46
N THR A 673 -10.81 -19.64 24.46
CA THR A 673 -11.75 -18.69 23.89
C THR A 673 -11.95 -18.98 22.41
N PHE A 674 -13.18 -19.04 21.97
CA PHE A 674 -13.56 -19.23 20.56
C PHE A 674 -14.59 -18.17 20.18
N ARG A 675 -14.35 -17.43 19.10
CA ARG A 675 -15.23 -16.36 18.61
C ARG A 675 -15.63 -16.65 17.18
N VAL A 676 -16.89 -16.40 16.87
CA VAL A 676 -17.43 -16.46 15.51
C VAL A 676 -18.30 -15.24 15.30
N ASP A 677 -18.00 -14.47 14.25
CA ASP A 677 -18.73 -13.27 13.90
C ASP A 677 -19.17 -13.33 12.43
N TYR A 678 -20.46 -13.20 12.18
CA TYR A 678 -21.01 -12.90 10.88
C TYR A 678 -21.06 -11.38 10.71
N TRP A 679 -20.63 -10.90 9.56
CA TRP A 679 -20.62 -9.48 9.23
C TRP A 679 -21.20 -9.24 7.85
N ARG A 680 -21.82 -8.05 7.65
CA ARG A 680 -22.32 -7.57 6.35
C ARG A 680 -22.10 -6.07 6.24
N PHE A 681 -21.63 -5.63 5.07
CA PHE A 681 -21.45 -4.24 4.69
C PHE A 681 -22.24 -3.95 3.41
N GLU A 682 -23.01 -2.88 3.43
CA GLU A 682 -23.65 -2.27 2.27
C GLU A 682 -22.99 -0.89 2.11
N TYR A 683 -22.11 -0.73 1.12
CA TYR A 683 -21.24 0.40 0.93
C TYR A 683 -21.58 1.07 -0.38
N GLU A 684 -22.08 2.31 -0.31
CA GLU A 684 -22.64 3.07 -1.40
C GLU A 684 -21.73 4.27 -1.76
N ASP A 685 -21.87 4.76 -3.00
CA ASP A 685 -21.15 5.94 -3.51
C ASP A 685 -19.61 5.80 -3.44
N VAL A 686 -19.10 4.58 -3.58
CA VAL A 686 -17.66 4.33 -3.53
C VAL A 686 -16.93 5.11 -4.61
N ILE A 687 -15.92 5.88 -4.19
CA ILE A 687 -15.15 6.73 -5.08
C ILE A 687 -14.11 5.89 -5.84
N THR A 688 -14.18 5.95 -7.14
CA THR A 688 -13.26 5.28 -8.05
C THR A 688 -12.84 6.19 -9.20
N VAL A 689 -11.78 5.82 -9.91
CA VAL A 689 -11.40 6.47 -11.16
C VAL A 689 -12.11 5.79 -12.32
N GLU A 690 -12.67 6.58 -13.24
CA GLU A 690 -13.27 6.05 -14.47
C GLU A 690 -12.29 5.12 -15.21
N ASN A 691 -12.80 3.98 -15.69
CA ASN A 691 -12.00 3.09 -16.55
C ASN A 691 -11.84 3.72 -17.94
N ALA A 692 -10.59 4.02 -18.32
CA ALA A 692 -10.30 4.70 -19.60
C ALA A 692 -10.70 3.84 -20.82
N GLN A 693 -10.53 2.51 -20.76
CA GLN A 693 -10.93 1.60 -21.82
C GLN A 693 -12.46 1.50 -21.90
N GLY A 694 -13.14 1.41 -20.76
CA GLY A 694 -14.61 1.42 -20.68
C GLY A 694 -15.18 2.67 -21.33
N LYS A 695 -14.69 3.83 -20.92
CA LYS A 695 -15.09 5.13 -21.47
C LYS A 695 -14.87 5.25 -22.98
N LEU A 696 -13.75 4.74 -23.47
CA LEU A 696 -13.43 4.67 -24.90
C LEU A 696 -14.37 3.70 -25.66
N ASN A 697 -14.75 2.59 -25.05
CA ASN A 697 -15.67 1.61 -25.63
C ASN A 697 -17.08 2.16 -25.74
N ASP A 698 -17.55 2.83 -24.69
CA ASP A 698 -18.92 3.37 -24.60
C ASP A 698 -19.13 4.52 -25.59
N ASN A 699 -18.16 5.40 -25.73
CA ASN A 699 -18.25 6.52 -26.66
C ASN A 699 -16.90 6.86 -27.31
N PRO A 700 -16.47 6.13 -28.36
CA PRO A 700 -15.16 6.33 -29.00
C PRO A 700 -14.89 7.74 -29.57
N ASN A 701 -15.92 8.57 -29.69
CA ASN A 701 -15.84 9.94 -30.18
C ASN A 701 -16.37 10.96 -29.14
N GLY A 702 -16.42 10.58 -27.88
CA GLY A 702 -16.82 11.45 -26.79
C GLY A 702 -15.88 12.66 -26.61
N ALA A 703 -16.34 13.65 -25.86
CA ALA A 703 -15.59 14.88 -25.61
C ALA A 703 -14.26 14.60 -24.83
N ASP A 704 -14.25 13.55 -24.04
CA ASP A 704 -13.08 13.11 -23.24
C ASP A 704 -12.07 12.27 -24.03
N ILE A 705 -12.42 11.91 -25.29
CA ILE A 705 -11.54 11.13 -26.16
C ILE A 705 -10.73 12.09 -27.04
N ILE A 706 -9.44 12.14 -26.80
CA ILE A 706 -8.53 13.05 -27.50
C ILE A 706 -7.96 12.33 -28.72
N ARG A 707 -8.18 12.91 -29.91
CA ARG A 707 -7.63 12.41 -31.18
C ARG A 707 -6.73 13.44 -31.83
N ASP A 708 -5.70 12.97 -32.51
CA ASP A 708 -4.84 13.82 -33.33
C ASP A 708 -5.54 14.29 -34.63
N SER A 709 -4.88 15.12 -35.40
CA SER A 709 -5.42 15.64 -36.66
C SER A 709 -5.66 14.58 -37.74
N ALA A 710 -5.12 13.37 -37.57
CA ALA A 710 -5.35 12.21 -38.42
C ALA A 710 -6.50 11.32 -37.91
N GLY A 711 -7.11 11.65 -36.77
CA GLY A 711 -8.18 10.88 -36.12
C GLY A 711 -7.66 9.73 -35.25
N THR A 712 -6.32 9.63 -35.06
CA THR A 712 -5.72 8.58 -34.23
C THR A 712 -5.93 8.92 -32.74
N LEU A 713 -6.26 7.93 -31.90
CA LEU A 713 -6.37 8.09 -30.46
C LEU A 713 -5.04 8.58 -29.88
N SER A 714 -5.04 9.67 -29.13
CA SER A 714 -3.85 10.25 -28.51
C SER A 714 -3.97 10.44 -26.99
N GLY A 715 -5.20 10.41 -26.47
CA GLY A 715 -5.43 10.48 -25.04
C GLY A 715 -6.90 10.23 -24.65
N VAL A 716 -7.12 10.02 -23.35
CA VAL A 716 -8.43 9.89 -22.73
C VAL A 716 -8.40 10.67 -21.42
N ASN A 717 -9.43 11.48 -21.17
CA ASN A 717 -9.66 12.12 -19.88
C ASN A 717 -10.55 11.23 -19.01
N VAL A 718 -10.12 10.96 -17.80
CA VAL A 718 -10.89 10.23 -16.77
C VAL A 718 -10.99 11.07 -15.50
N ALA A 719 -12.05 10.90 -14.74
CA ALA A 719 -12.27 11.63 -13.50
C ALA A 719 -12.53 10.66 -12.35
N TYR A 720 -12.32 11.15 -11.13
CA TYR A 720 -12.86 10.50 -9.94
C TYR A 720 -14.36 10.74 -9.89
N LEU A 721 -15.12 9.72 -9.52
CA LEU A 721 -16.58 9.79 -9.39
C LEU A 721 -17.09 8.79 -8.34
N ASN A 722 -18.25 9.08 -7.76
CA ASN A 722 -19.01 8.15 -6.93
C ASN A 722 -19.80 7.22 -7.86
N ALA A 723 -19.33 6.01 -8.09
CA ALA A 723 -19.90 5.15 -9.12
C ALA A 723 -20.15 3.73 -8.68
N GLN A 724 -19.71 3.32 -7.52
CA GLN A 724 -19.73 1.93 -7.14
C GLN A 724 -20.56 1.71 -5.87
N GLU A 725 -21.24 0.58 -5.85
CA GLU A 725 -21.92 0.03 -4.70
C GLU A 725 -21.31 -1.33 -4.40
N VAL A 726 -20.95 -1.59 -3.15
CA VAL A 726 -20.38 -2.85 -2.71
C VAL A 726 -21.27 -3.45 -1.65
N THR A 727 -21.76 -4.65 -1.88
CA THR A 727 -22.39 -5.45 -0.85
C THR A 727 -21.53 -6.67 -0.57
N THR A 728 -21.07 -6.81 0.64
CA THR A 728 -20.24 -7.97 1.02
C THR A 728 -20.63 -8.50 2.37
N ASP A 729 -20.56 -9.82 2.53
CA ASP A 729 -20.79 -10.50 3.79
C ASP A 729 -19.86 -11.70 3.97
N GLY A 730 -19.66 -12.10 5.22
CA GLY A 730 -18.77 -13.20 5.54
C GLY A 730 -18.75 -13.58 7.01
N ILE A 731 -17.81 -14.46 7.32
CA ILE A 731 -17.63 -15.02 8.66
C ILE A 731 -16.17 -14.87 9.08
N ASP A 732 -15.96 -14.30 10.27
CA ASP A 732 -14.67 -14.31 10.95
C ASP A 732 -14.68 -15.35 12.06
N VAL A 733 -13.59 -16.09 12.21
CA VAL A 733 -13.38 -17.07 13.28
C VAL A 733 -12.04 -16.80 13.95
N THR A 734 -12.05 -16.65 15.28
CA THR A 734 -10.80 -16.62 16.06
C THR A 734 -10.88 -17.65 17.20
N ALA A 735 -9.75 -18.28 17.51
CA ALA A 735 -9.64 -19.20 18.62
C ALA A 735 -8.29 -19.02 19.33
N ASP A 736 -8.35 -18.90 20.65
CA ASP A 736 -7.19 -18.81 21.53
C ASP A 736 -7.26 -19.94 22.55
N TRP A 737 -6.25 -20.80 22.59
CA TRP A 737 -6.19 -21.92 23.51
C TRP A 737 -4.82 -22.08 24.17
N MET A 738 -4.79 -21.88 25.48
CA MET A 738 -3.60 -22.11 26.30
C MET A 738 -3.72 -23.46 27.00
N ILE A 739 -2.80 -24.39 26.76
CA ILE A 739 -2.84 -25.75 27.28
C ILE A 739 -1.64 -25.95 28.23
N PRO A 740 -1.81 -25.74 29.55
CA PRO A 740 -0.78 -26.04 30.52
C PRO A 740 -0.60 -27.56 30.67
N SER A 741 0.66 -28.03 30.65
CA SER A 741 1.01 -29.43 30.80
C SER A 741 2.33 -29.63 31.55
N ASN A 742 2.57 -30.86 32.03
CA ASN A 742 3.86 -31.21 32.62
C ASN A 742 5.03 -31.17 31.59
N ALA A 743 4.74 -31.16 30.29
CA ALA A 743 5.72 -31.07 29.22
C ALA A 743 5.98 -29.63 28.78
N GLY A 744 5.40 -28.64 29.45
CA GLY A 744 5.43 -27.23 29.10
C GLY A 744 4.04 -26.70 28.77
N GLU A 745 3.98 -25.45 28.40
CA GLU A 745 2.77 -24.74 27.99
C GLU A 745 2.66 -24.72 26.48
N PHE A 746 1.50 -25.04 25.95
CA PHE A 746 1.20 -24.92 24.52
C PHE A 746 0.20 -23.81 24.31
N GLY A 747 0.50 -22.91 23.36
CA GLY A 747 -0.40 -21.89 22.86
C GLY A 747 -0.89 -22.28 21.47
N LEU A 748 -2.18 -22.12 21.21
CA LEU A 748 -2.77 -22.22 19.87
C LEU A 748 -3.57 -20.96 19.61
N HIS A 749 -3.28 -20.30 18.50
CA HIS A 749 -4.03 -19.15 18.01
C HIS A 749 -4.46 -19.42 16.57
N LEU A 750 -5.71 -19.12 16.26
CA LEU A 750 -6.30 -19.23 14.91
C LEU A 750 -7.07 -17.94 14.62
N SER A 751 -6.83 -17.36 13.42
CA SER A 751 -7.65 -16.30 12.87
C SER A 751 -7.97 -16.63 11.41
N ALA A 752 -9.26 -16.60 11.06
CA ALA A 752 -9.73 -16.93 9.73
C ALA A 752 -10.84 -15.96 9.32
N THR A 753 -10.82 -15.57 8.03
CA THR A 753 -11.87 -14.79 7.38
C THR A 753 -12.33 -15.54 6.14
N HIS A 754 -13.66 -15.70 6.00
CA HIS A 754 -14.29 -16.32 4.84
C HIS A 754 -15.36 -15.40 4.29
N PHE A 755 -15.23 -14.99 3.03
CA PHE A 755 -16.25 -14.26 2.29
C PHE A 755 -17.34 -15.21 1.82
N LEU A 756 -18.60 -14.87 2.10
CA LEU A 756 -19.76 -15.57 1.56
C LEU A 756 -20.19 -14.95 0.23
N SER A 757 -20.06 -13.62 0.11
CA SER A 757 -20.25 -12.89 -1.14
C SER A 757 -19.45 -11.58 -1.13
N TYR A 758 -19.09 -11.08 -2.32
CA TYR A 758 -18.56 -9.75 -2.54
C TYR A 758 -19.13 -9.22 -3.85
N GLU A 759 -20.24 -8.51 -3.76
CA GLU A 759 -21.00 -8.04 -4.92
C GLU A 759 -20.62 -6.62 -5.28
N ILE A 760 -20.30 -6.39 -6.57
CA ILE A 760 -20.01 -5.06 -7.15
C ILE A 760 -20.80 -4.86 -8.44
N PRO A 761 -21.05 -3.63 -8.90
CA PRO A 761 -21.64 -3.38 -10.21
C PRO A 761 -20.77 -3.92 -11.34
N CYS A 762 -21.38 -4.39 -12.39
CA CYS A 762 -20.71 -4.76 -13.63
C CYS A 762 -20.13 -3.50 -14.29
N THR A 763 -18.80 -3.46 -14.46
CA THR A 763 -18.08 -2.30 -15.00
C THR A 763 -17.82 -2.40 -16.50
N ALA A 764 -17.87 -3.61 -17.08
CA ALA A 764 -17.70 -3.84 -18.51
C ALA A 764 -18.59 -4.97 -19.02
N ALA A 765 -19.01 -4.89 -20.27
CA ALA A 765 -19.87 -5.88 -20.91
C ALA A 765 -19.25 -7.28 -21.06
N ASN A 766 -17.96 -7.43 -20.75
CA ASN A 766 -17.18 -8.67 -20.87
C ASN A 766 -16.70 -9.20 -19.52
N ASP A 767 -17.09 -8.61 -18.40
CA ASP A 767 -16.73 -9.12 -17.09
C ASP A 767 -17.37 -10.50 -16.88
N ARG A 768 -16.56 -11.46 -16.48
CA ARG A 768 -17.01 -12.81 -16.16
C ARG A 768 -17.95 -12.74 -14.96
N GLY A 769 -19.12 -13.31 -15.05
CA GLY A 769 -20.14 -13.25 -14.00
C GLY A 769 -21.18 -12.13 -14.18
N CYS A 770 -20.97 -11.16 -15.05
CA CYS A 770 -22.01 -10.22 -15.48
C CYS A 770 -23.03 -10.94 -16.38
N THR A 771 -23.87 -11.76 -15.76
CA THR A 771 -24.91 -12.50 -16.46
C THR A 771 -26.27 -11.85 -16.21
N GLY A 772 -26.87 -11.32 -17.27
CA GLY A 772 -28.26 -10.89 -17.26
C GLY A 772 -28.51 -9.46 -16.78
N ASP A 773 -29.79 -9.16 -16.52
CA ASP A 773 -30.32 -7.80 -16.26
C ASP A 773 -29.99 -7.24 -14.87
N SER A 774 -29.22 -7.92 -14.01
CA SER A 774 -28.96 -7.46 -12.63
C SER A 774 -27.93 -6.35 -12.54
N GLY A 775 -26.98 -6.30 -13.49
CA GLY A 775 -25.88 -5.31 -13.45
C GLY A 775 -24.89 -5.47 -12.29
N VAL A 776 -24.94 -6.59 -11.55
CA VAL A 776 -24.13 -6.89 -10.37
C VAL A 776 -23.43 -8.23 -10.59
N GLN A 777 -22.16 -8.32 -10.16
CA GLN A 777 -21.35 -9.54 -10.15
C GLN A 777 -20.81 -9.83 -8.75
N ASP A 778 -20.75 -11.10 -8.37
CA ASP A 778 -20.03 -11.57 -7.20
C ASP A 778 -18.56 -11.80 -7.59
N VAL A 779 -17.64 -11.13 -6.90
CA VAL A 779 -16.20 -11.20 -7.15
C VAL A 779 -15.43 -11.91 -6.04
N ALA A 780 -16.12 -12.52 -5.05
CA ALA A 780 -15.50 -13.42 -4.11
C ALA A 780 -14.93 -14.63 -4.85
N GLY A 781 -13.67 -15.01 -4.54
CA GLY A 781 -12.96 -16.06 -5.26
C GLY A 781 -12.39 -15.65 -6.62
N TYR A 782 -12.26 -14.32 -6.90
CA TYR A 782 -11.70 -13.85 -8.17
C TYR A 782 -10.54 -12.88 -8.00
N PHE A 783 -9.64 -12.91 -8.98
CA PHE A 783 -8.71 -11.84 -9.31
C PHE A 783 -9.34 -10.98 -10.40
N ASN A 784 -9.65 -9.73 -10.07
CA ASN A 784 -10.34 -8.78 -10.94
C ASN A 784 -9.35 -7.74 -11.45
N TYR A 785 -9.03 -7.79 -12.74
CA TYR A 785 -8.02 -6.91 -13.32
C TYR A 785 -8.46 -5.43 -13.35
N ASP A 786 -9.74 -5.18 -13.64
CA ASP A 786 -10.23 -3.86 -14.04
C ASP A 786 -10.97 -3.09 -12.93
N ASN A 787 -11.01 -3.59 -11.69
CA ASN A 787 -11.74 -2.91 -10.60
C ASN A 787 -10.93 -2.83 -9.30
N PHE A 788 -11.42 -2.02 -8.34
CA PHE A 788 -10.75 -1.78 -7.05
C PHE A 788 -10.73 -3.03 -6.15
N ALA A 789 -11.77 -3.89 -6.23
CA ALA A 789 -11.81 -5.19 -5.55
C ALA A 789 -10.93 -6.22 -6.29
N ARG A 790 -9.67 -5.85 -6.51
CA ARG A 790 -8.78 -6.51 -7.46
C ARG A 790 -8.52 -7.97 -7.13
N SER A 791 -8.45 -8.34 -5.85
CA SER A 791 -8.14 -9.71 -5.45
C SER A 791 -8.83 -10.05 -4.13
N ILE A 792 -9.84 -10.92 -4.21
CA ILE A 792 -10.69 -11.34 -3.08
C ILE A 792 -10.72 -12.87 -3.02
N PRO A 793 -9.66 -13.56 -2.55
CA PRO A 793 -9.74 -14.99 -2.23
C PRO A 793 -10.83 -15.23 -1.17
N GLU A 794 -11.65 -16.26 -1.34
CA GLU A 794 -12.78 -16.51 -0.42
C GLU A 794 -12.32 -16.76 1.03
N THR A 795 -11.19 -17.44 1.23
CA THR A 795 -10.75 -17.84 2.57
C THR A 795 -9.28 -17.51 2.81
N LYS A 796 -9.03 -16.83 3.92
CA LYS A 796 -7.67 -16.65 4.47
C LYS A 796 -7.63 -17.17 5.91
N VAL A 797 -6.58 -17.92 6.25
CA VAL A 797 -6.40 -18.52 7.57
C VAL A 797 -4.98 -18.32 8.06
N ASN A 798 -4.85 -17.86 9.30
CA ASN A 798 -3.60 -17.79 10.04
C ASN A 798 -3.69 -18.69 11.26
N ALA A 799 -2.76 -19.58 11.45
CA ALA A 799 -2.70 -20.45 12.62
C ALA A 799 -1.29 -20.38 13.24
N THR A 800 -1.23 -20.20 14.54
CA THR A 800 0.01 -20.23 15.31
C THR A 800 -0.08 -21.31 16.36
N ALA A 801 0.96 -22.15 16.46
CA ALA A 801 1.15 -23.10 17.53
C ALA A 801 2.50 -22.82 18.19
N ASP A 802 2.51 -22.52 19.48
CA ASP A 802 3.75 -22.34 20.23
C ASP A 802 3.84 -23.31 21.40
N TRP A 803 5.06 -23.67 21.74
CA TRP A 803 5.42 -24.51 22.85
C TRP A 803 6.53 -23.87 23.69
N ARG A 804 6.26 -23.70 24.96
CA ARG A 804 7.18 -23.09 25.92
C ARG A 804 7.51 -24.07 27.04
N VAL A 805 8.80 -24.34 27.24
CA VAL A 805 9.28 -25.20 28.32
C VAL A 805 10.62 -24.69 28.88
N GLY A 806 10.60 -24.25 30.13
CA GLY A 806 11.78 -23.62 30.73
C GLY A 806 12.23 -22.41 29.90
N ASN A 807 13.47 -22.44 29.44
CA ASN A 807 14.08 -21.35 28.63
C ASN A 807 13.87 -21.52 27.12
N HIS A 808 13.15 -22.53 26.69
CA HIS A 808 12.96 -22.84 25.28
C HIS A 808 11.56 -22.43 24.82
N LYS A 809 11.47 -21.82 23.64
CA LYS A 809 10.21 -21.55 22.96
C LYS A 809 10.31 -21.98 21.50
N ILE A 810 9.33 -22.71 21.01
CA ILE A 810 9.19 -23.04 19.59
C ILE A 810 7.86 -22.48 19.13
N ALA A 811 7.82 -21.81 17.98
CA ALA A 811 6.60 -21.34 17.34
C ALA A 811 6.56 -21.84 15.90
N LEU A 812 5.39 -22.36 15.49
CA LEU A 812 5.06 -22.76 14.13
C LEU A 812 3.86 -21.90 13.69
N LEU A 813 4.01 -21.21 12.58
CA LEU A 813 2.94 -20.40 12.00
C LEU A 813 2.61 -20.96 10.61
N ALA A 814 1.30 -21.00 10.30
CA ALA A 814 0.80 -21.40 9.00
C ALA A 814 -0.09 -20.29 8.45
N PHE A 815 0.14 -19.91 7.20
CA PHE A 815 -0.65 -18.92 6.46
C PHE A 815 -1.23 -19.59 5.24
N TYR A 816 -2.55 -19.49 5.08
CA TYR A 816 -3.28 -20.12 3.98
C TYR A 816 -4.16 -19.11 3.27
N THR A 817 -4.09 -19.11 1.95
CA THR A 817 -5.00 -18.41 1.03
C THR A 817 -5.63 -19.46 0.13
N SER A 818 -6.97 -19.44 0.03
CA SER A 818 -7.70 -20.39 -0.83
C SER A 818 -7.39 -20.19 -2.30
N GLU A 819 -7.66 -21.19 -3.13
CA GLU A 819 -7.68 -21.06 -4.58
C GLU A 819 -8.72 -20.03 -5.01
N TYR A 820 -8.48 -19.36 -6.15
CA TYR A 820 -9.37 -18.40 -6.78
C TYR A 820 -9.11 -18.36 -8.29
N GLU A 821 -9.93 -17.63 -9.04
CA GLU A 821 -9.83 -17.60 -10.51
C GLU A 821 -9.55 -16.19 -11.02
N THR A 822 -8.85 -16.06 -12.16
CA THR A 822 -8.84 -14.78 -12.88
C THR A 822 -10.18 -14.51 -13.57
N SER A 823 -10.68 -13.30 -13.47
CA SER A 823 -11.92 -12.87 -14.14
C SER A 823 -11.80 -12.87 -15.67
N ARG A 824 -10.58 -12.82 -16.20
CA ARG A 824 -10.31 -12.82 -17.65
C ARG A 824 -10.20 -14.22 -18.23
N VAL A 825 -10.70 -14.39 -19.46
CA VAL A 825 -10.51 -15.63 -20.24
C VAL A 825 -9.07 -15.70 -20.74
N ILE A 826 -8.36 -16.75 -20.35
CA ILE A 826 -7.00 -17.00 -20.81
C ILE A 826 -7.02 -17.54 -22.24
N PRO A 827 -6.27 -16.93 -23.18
CA PRO A 827 -6.16 -17.45 -24.56
C PRO A 827 -5.50 -18.83 -24.62
N ASP A 828 -5.95 -19.67 -25.54
CA ASP A 828 -5.44 -21.04 -25.75
C ASP A 828 -3.90 -21.11 -25.88
N ALA A 829 -3.29 -20.11 -26.51
CA ALA A 829 -1.84 -20.03 -26.67
C ALA A 829 -1.08 -19.85 -25.34
N LEU A 830 -1.78 -19.44 -24.26
CA LEU A 830 -1.23 -19.31 -22.92
C LEU A 830 -1.46 -20.58 -22.11
N VAL A 831 -2.59 -21.23 -22.33
CA VAL A 831 -2.87 -22.56 -21.76
C VAL A 831 -1.77 -23.54 -22.23
N ASP A 832 -1.36 -23.45 -23.50
CA ASP A 832 -0.25 -24.23 -24.06
C ASP A 832 1.11 -23.92 -23.40
N ARG A 833 1.24 -22.77 -22.76
CA ARG A 833 2.42 -22.34 -21.97
C ARG A 833 2.33 -22.69 -20.49
N GLY A 834 1.26 -23.34 -20.06
CA GLY A 834 1.04 -23.78 -18.69
C GLY A 834 0.37 -22.75 -17.78
N TYR A 835 -0.27 -21.70 -18.34
CA TYR A 835 -1.13 -20.81 -17.55
C TYR A 835 -2.52 -21.44 -17.41
N SER A 836 -3.07 -21.33 -16.21
CA SER A 836 -4.43 -21.71 -15.86
C SER A 836 -5.28 -20.47 -15.57
N GLN A 837 -6.59 -20.64 -15.70
CA GLN A 837 -7.55 -19.67 -15.19
C GLN A 837 -7.63 -19.74 -13.66
N ASP A 838 -7.41 -20.94 -13.12
CA ASP A 838 -7.33 -21.18 -11.68
C ASP A 838 -5.98 -20.71 -11.16
N ILE A 839 -6.00 -19.99 -10.04
CA ILE A 839 -4.85 -19.59 -9.25
C ILE A 839 -4.85 -20.52 -8.04
N ASP A 840 -3.84 -21.36 -7.94
CA ASP A 840 -3.77 -22.41 -6.93
C ASP A 840 -3.80 -21.84 -5.50
N SER A 841 -4.33 -22.60 -4.56
CA SER A 841 -4.23 -22.25 -3.14
C SER A 841 -2.76 -22.18 -2.70
N TRP A 842 -2.47 -21.27 -1.79
CA TRP A 842 -1.11 -21.04 -1.32
C TRP A 842 -1.01 -21.18 0.19
N MET A 843 -0.06 -21.98 0.66
CA MET A 843 0.18 -22.20 2.10
C MET A 843 1.66 -22.14 2.43
N THR A 844 2.05 -21.21 3.29
CA THR A 844 3.40 -21.12 3.82
C THR A 844 3.47 -21.50 5.27
N LEU A 845 4.61 -22.07 5.68
CA LEU A 845 4.91 -22.43 7.05
C LEU A 845 6.16 -21.67 7.52
N ASP A 846 6.03 -20.99 8.67
CA ASP A 846 7.14 -20.34 9.35
C ASP A 846 7.46 -21.09 10.64
N LEU A 847 8.74 -21.31 10.93
CA LEU A 847 9.20 -21.99 12.13
C LEU A 847 10.24 -21.13 12.87
N GLN A 848 10.05 -20.95 14.17
CA GLN A 848 10.96 -20.20 15.03
C GLN A 848 11.33 -21.00 16.26
N TYR A 849 12.59 -20.93 16.64
CA TYR A 849 13.11 -21.42 17.92
C TYR A 849 13.80 -20.30 18.68
N SER A 850 13.42 -20.07 19.93
CA SER A 850 14.05 -19.08 20.81
C SER A 850 14.58 -19.75 22.08
N TYR A 851 15.73 -19.28 22.53
CA TYR A 851 16.36 -19.71 23.77
C TYR A 851 16.75 -18.50 24.62
N SER A 852 16.17 -18.40 25.82
CA SER A 852 16.48 -17.34 26.80
C SER A 852 17.49 -17.82 27.82
N PHE A 853 18.46 -16.98 28.19
CA PHE A 853 19.46 -17.26 29.20
C PHE A 853 19.97 -15.97 29.85
N ASN A 854 20.55 -16.09 31.04
CA ASN A 854 21.08 -14.95 31.78
C ASN A 854 22.58 -14.80 31.58
N LEU A 855 23.04 -13.61 31.21
CA LEU A 855 24.42 -13.16 31.17
C LEU A 855 24.69 -12.20 32.37
N GLY A 856 24.87 -12.76 33.55
CA GLY A 856 24.93 -11.99 34.80
C GLY A 856 23.54 -11.42 35.11
N ASN A 857 23.42 -10.10 35.08
CA ASN A 857 22.12 -9.40 35.31
C ASN A 857 21.35 -9.10 33.99
N THR A 858 21.90 -9.42 32.85
CA THR A 858 21.29 -9.19 31.54
C THR A 858 20.55 -10.44 31.12
N GLU A 859 19.28 -10.33 30.79
CA GLU A 859 18.56 -11.38 30.09
C GLU A 859 18.93 -11.34 28.60
N ALA A 860 19.27 -12.49 28.05
CA ALA A 860 19.63 -12.65 26.66
C ALA A 860 18.72 -13.68 25.99
N MET A 861 18.28 -13.41 24.78
CA MET A 861 17.51 -14.34 23.97
C MET A 861 18.16 -14.45 22.58
N ILE A 862 18.34 -15.69 22.13
CA ILE A 862 18.74 -15.99 20.75
C ILE A 862 17.55 -16.63 20.07
N THR A 863 17.20 -16.11 18.89
CA THR A 863 16.15 -16.63 18.05
C THR A 863 16.72 -17.04 16.70
N LEU A 864 16.36 -18.24 16.24
CA LEU A 864 16.65 -18.76 14.91
C LEU A 864 15.32 -19.17 14.27
N GLY A 865 15.13 -18.82 13.02
CA GLY A 865 13.88 -19.15 12.34
C GLY A 865 14.00 -19.21 10.83
N GLY A 866 12.94 -19.69 10.21
CA GLY A 866 12.75 -19.68 8.79
C GLY A 866 11.30 -19.31 8.46
N LYS A 867 11.12 -18.43 7.49
CA LYS A 867 9.84 -18.10 6.90
C LYS A 867 9.69 -18.89 5.61
N ASN A 868 8.47 -19.32 5.30
CA ASN A 868 8.20 -20.20 4.15
C ASN A 868 9.21 -21.38 4.09
N ILE A 869 9.31 -22.16 5.19
CA ILE A 869 10.30 -23.26 5.28
C ILE A 869 10.06 -24.39 4.27
N THR A 870 8.89 -24.42 3.66
CA THR A 870 8.52 -25.35 2.58
C THR A 870 8.97 -24.88 1.22
N ASP A 871 9.44 -23.63 1.11
CA ASP A 871 9.89 -22.99 -0.14
C ASP A 871 8.81 -23.00 -1.22
N GLU A 872 7.58 -22.65 -0.81
CA GLU A 872 6.43 -22.61 -1.70
C GLU A 872 6.49 -21.37 -2.59
N ASP A 873 6.50 -21.58 -3.90
CA ASP A 873 6.48 -20.51 -4.90
C ASP A 873 5.11 -19.80 -4.92
N ALA A 874 5.12 -18.51 -5.27
CA ALA A 874 3.88 -17.78 -5.55
C ALA A 874 3.15 -18.39 -6.74
N PRO A 875 1.83 -18.64 -6.66
CA PRO A 875 1.07 -19.17 -7.79
C PRO A 875 1.16 -18.28 -9.04
N ARG A 876 1.24 -18.88 -10.21
CA ARG A 876 1.32 -18.17 -11.48
C ARG A 876 -0.01 -17.54 -11.84
N LEU A 877 0.03 -16.26 -12.16
CA LEU A 877 -1.11 -15.50 -12.66
C LEU A 877 -0.72 -14.79 -13.95
N PHE A 878 -1.46 -15.07 -15.01
CA PHE A 878 -1.25 -14.41 -16.30
C PHE A 878 -1.62 -12.94 -16.30
N ASP A 879 -2.67 -12.59 -15.57
CA ASP A 879 -3.34 -11.30 -15.63
C ASP A 879 -2.71 -10.21 -14.77
N ALA A 880 -1.69 -10.53 -13.98
CA ALA A 880 -0.93 -9.50 -13.30
C ALA A 880 -0.28 -8.56 -14.32
N ALA A 881 -0.36 -7.26 -14.07
CA ALA A 881 -0.02 -6.23 -15.05
C ALA A 881 1.40 -6.35 -15.61
N ASN A 882 2.35 -6.81 -14.80
CA ASN A 882 3.76 -6.84 -15.17
C ASN A 882 4.48 -8.08 -14.67
N PHE A 883 4.17 -8.53 -13.45
CA PHE A 883 4.70 -9.77 -12.90
C PHE A 883 3.65 -10.88 -13.00
N SER A 884 4.10 -12.11 -13.06
CA SER A 884 3.23 -13.26 -13.33
C SER A 884 2.72 -13.91 -12.04
N TYR A 885 2.39 -13.11 -11.03
CA TYR A 885 1.80 -13.53 -9.74
C TYR A 885 0.94 -12.40 -9.16
N ASP A 886 0.12 -12.70 -8.15
CA ASP A 886 -0.68 -11.71 -7.44
C ASP A 886 0.08 -11.15 -6.21
N PRO A 887 0.63 -9.93 -6.28
CA PRO A 887 1.43 -9.36 -5.20
C PRO A 887 0.59 -8.94 -3.98
N LYS A 888 -0.74 -8.93 -4.09
CA LYS A 888 -1.61 -8.56 -2.96
C LYS A 888 -1.75 -9.69 -1.93
N HIS A 889 -1.49 -10.93 -2.32
CA HIS A 889 -1.62 -12.12 -1.46
C HIS A 889 -0.38 -13.00 -1.39
N HIS A 890 0.49 -12.96 -2.40
CA HIS A 890 1.60 -13.90 -2.52
C HIS A 890 2.96 -13.21 -2.42
N ASP A 891 3.87 -13.81 -1.69
CA ASP A 891 5.25 -13.34 -1.53
C ASP A 891 6.20 -14.16 -2.44
N PRO A 892 6.82 -13.54 -3.45
CA PRO A 892 7.67 -14.25 -4.40
C PRO A 892 9.10 -14.47 -3.89
N ARG A 893 9.44 -14.02 -2.67
CA ARG A 893 10.80 -14.15 -2.12
C ARG A 893 11.22 -15.61 -1.88
N GLY A 894 10.26 -16.52 -1.69
CA GLY A 894 10.52 -17.92 -1.34
C GLY A 894 10.97 -18.07 0.12
N GLN A 895 11.84 -19.04 0.39
CA GLN A 895 12.32 -19.35 1.72
C GLN A 895 13.30 -18.30 2.25
N ILE A 896 13.11 -17.84 3.51
CA ILE A 896 13.94 -16.86 4.20
C ILE A 896 14.41 -17.45 5.54
N TRP A 897 15.71 -17.42 5.81
CA TRP A 897 16.28 -17.80 7.09
C TRP A 897 16.69 -16.56 7.88
N TYR A 898 16.50 -16.59 9.20
CA TYR A 898 16.90 -15.47 10.05
C TYR A 898 17.49 -15.89 11.39
N GLY A 899 18.29 -14.99 11.93
CA GLY A 899 18.80 -15.08 13.28
C GLY A 899 18.71 -13.73 13.99
N ARG A 900 18.33 -13.75 15.26
CA ARG A 900 18.13 -12.53 16.06
C ARG A 900 18.71 -12.70 17.46
N ILE A 901 19.28 -11.65 18.02
CA ILE A 901 19.74 -11.57 19.40
C ILE A 901 19.03 -10.42 20.07
N LYS A 902 18.46 -10.66 21.24
CA LYS A 902 17.86 -9.66 22.12
C LYS A 902 18.58 -9.67 23.47
N LEU A 903 18.89 -8.49 24.00
CA LEU A 903 19.46 -8.26 25.31
C LEU A 903 18.55 -7.31 26.10
N ALA A 904 18.16 -7.68 27.32
CA ALA A 904 17.39 -6.86 28.24
C ALA A 904 18.19 -6.61 29.53
N LEU A 905 18.38 -5.33 29.90
CA LEU A 905 19.22 -4.83 30.98
C LEU A 905 18.36 -4.18 32.07
#